data_54cb4f546f729aa4e7825ec0f025fe8d
#
_entry.id   54cb4f546f729aa4e7825ec0f025fe8d
#
_cell.length_a   1.000
_cell.length_b   1.000
_cell.length_c   1.000
_cell.angle_alpha   90.00
_cell.angle_beta   90.00
_cell.angle_gamma   90.00
#
_symmetry.space_group_name_H-M   'P 1'
#
loop_
_entity.id
_entity.type
_entity.pdbx_description
1 polymer ?
#
loop_
_entity_poly.entity_id
_entity_poly.type
_entity_poly.pdbx_seq_one_letter_code
_entity_poly.pdbx_strand_id
1 'polypeptide(L)'
;VYNSSAYRVPEGSALEELVKKLPGAEVDENGKITINGKEIKKIMIDGKEFFADDPNIAMKNLPVNIIDKVRAYDKQSDMARVTGIDDGEEETVIDLTVKKGMNKGWFGNVDLAAGTEDRYSGKIMANHFYEKNQFTVIGSMNNVNDNGFPGGGGGFRGGRQNGLNAVKMAGFNFGTESEKLETGGSVNFNYRDADIQQKQTSETFVSSENSSFKNAMDRSRNKTTNLTADFRFEWRPDTMTTMIFRPRLTYGKTNNGSDSHSFTFDTDPQHSTDELLNAEDITSLVPEENIINTIVKNSLQKGDDLTAGGSLMLNRRLGTAGRNITFRGSYNYTNSESEQFSASTTDYFQLMQDSTEILNRYITTPTKSYNYSLRFSYSEPIFRGGFLQFSYNFQYKHSNTDNSTYDMPLEWTIDQGFVPAWGSLNTDLSKKAEYNYYNHQADVALRWIRQKMQLNVGASFQPQRSTLTYQMGDYAVDTVRTVFNFTPTLDFRYKFNKTSQLRVNYRGRSSQPSMTDLLPISDNTDPLNVRVGNPGLKPSFTNSLMVFYNTFNVDKQRGLMTHFRFQNVMNSISNRKTYDESTGGYVTMPENINGNWNLFGIIGTNTALRNKKFTINTFTRASYNNIVSYISDSSALSEADKNTMRQLVLGERLRGTYRNNWWEFSLNGSLDYTHSRNSFQDRNNMDTYQFSYGASTNVNLPWNMSISTDLSQNSRRGYTDASMNRDELICNAQISQNFLKGNAATVSLQFYDILRNQSNIS
;
A
#
# COMPACT_ATOMS: atom_id res chain seq x y z
N VAL A 1 -2.96 24.86 6.06
CA VAL A 1 -3.88 25.39 5.04
C VAL A 1 -3.05 26.00 3.93
N TYR A 2 -3.29 25.57 2.71
CA TYR A 2 -2.61 26.04 1.51
C TYR A 2 -3.63 26.70 0.59
N ASN A 3 -3.31 27.86 0.06
CA ASN A 3 -4.14 28.52 -0.93
C ASN A 3 -3.79 27.95 -2.32
N SER A 4 -4.75 27.40 -3.05
CA SER A 4 -4.50 26.75 -4.34
C SER A 4 -3.87 27.70 -5.35
N SER A 5 -4.27 28.98 -5.35
CA SER A 5 -3.72 30.00 -6.25
C SER A 5 -2.24 30.31 -6.02
N ALA A 6 -1.68 29.90 -4.86
CA ALA A 6 -0.25 30.06 -4.57
C ALA A 6 0.62 29.01 -5.26
N TYR A 7 0.02 27.93 -5.79
CA TYR A 7 0.73 26.83 -6.44
C TYR A 7 0.27 26.69 -7.87
N ARG A 8 1.19 26.86 -8.79
CA ARG A 8 0.86 26.77 -10.22
C ARG A 8 0.96 25.33 -10.67
N VAL A 9 -0.08 24.92 -11.31
CA VAL A 9 -0.15 23.64 -12.00
C VAL A 9 -0.55 23.92 -13.45
N PRO A 10 -0.21 23.03 -14.40
CA PRO A 10 -0.69 23.14 -15.77
C PRO A 10 -2.22 23.24 -15.81
N GLU A 11 -2.74 23.94 -16.78
CA GLU A 11 -4.18 24.05 -16.98
C GLU A 11 -4.82 22.67 -17.19
N GLY A 12 -6.00 22.48 -16.62
CA GLY A 12 -6.68 21.20 -16.63
C GLY A 12 -6.10 20.16 -15.66
N SER A 13 -5.13 20.52 -14.82
CA SER A 13 -4.55 19.60 -13.83
C SER A 13 -5.57 19.12 -12.80
N ALA A 14 -5.42 17.87 -12.39
CA ALA A 14 -6.13 17.32 -11.25
C ALA A 14 -5.47 17.74 -9.91
N LEU A 15 -6.19 17.50 -8.81
CA LEU A 15 -5.76 17.78 -7.45
C LEU A 15 -4.37 17.18 -7.13
N GLU A 16 -4.04 16.03 -7.66
CA GLU A 16 -2.74 15.35 -7.45
C GLU A 16 -1.57 16.28 -7.77
N GLU A 17 -1.62 17.01 -8.88
CA GLU A 17 -0.56 17.91 -9.29
C GLU A 17 -0.40 19.11 -8.34
N LEU A 18 -1.51 19.58 -7.79
CA LEU A 18 -1.48 20.59 -6.75
C LEU A 18 -0.86 20.04 -5.47
N VAL A 19 -1.28 18.85 -5.04
CA VAL A 19 -0.79 18.23 -3.81
C VAL A 19 0.70 17.92 -3.90
N LYS A 20 1.21 17.42 -5.03
CA LYS A 20 2.66 17.19 -5.26
C LYS A 20 3.50 18.46 -5.06
N LYS A 21 2.90 19.65 -5.23
CA LYS A 21 3.59 20.92 -5.03
C LYS A 21 3.48 21.48 -3.60
N LEU A 22 2.63 20.87 -2.77
CA LEU A 22 2.48 21.32 -1.38
C LEU A 22 3.71 20.95 -0.55
N PRO A 23 4.18 21.82 0.33
CA PRO A 23 5.27 21.53 1.23
C PRO A 23 4.97 20.32 2.13
N GLY A 24 5.88 19.35 2.16
CA GLY A 24 5.76 18.14 2.96
C GLY A 24 4.78 17.10 2.40
N ALA A 25 4.22 17.32 1.21
CA ALA A 25 3.42 16.33 0.52
C ALA A 25 4.30 15.45 -0.39
N GLU A 26 4.03 14.16 -0.37
CA GLU A 26 4.61 13.16 -1.26
C GLU A 26 3.49 12.30 -1.82
N VAL A 27 3.60 11.96 -3.09
CA VAL A 27 2.75 10.98 -3.76
C VAL A 27 3.70 9.92 -4.30
N ASP A 28 3.57 8.69 -3.83
CA ASP A 28 4.42 7.59 -4.27
C ASP A 28 3.98 7.04 -5.64
N GLU A 29 4.71 6.07 -6.16
CA GLU A 29 4.47 5.45 -7.47
C GLU A 29 3.10 4.74 -7.53
N ASN A 30 2.56 4.33 -6.39
CA ASN A 30 1.26 3.68 -6.27
C ASN A 30 0.09 4.68 -6.06
N GLY A 31 0.38 5.98 -6.05
CA GLY A 31 -0.60 7.03 -5.79
C GLY A 31 -0.90 7.24 -4.31
N LYS A 32 -0.17 6.60 -3.41
CA LYS A 32 -0.32 6.81 -1.98
C LYS A 32 0.19 8.20 -1.59
N ILE A 33 -0.66 8.94 -0.92
CA ILE A 33 -0.38 10.31 -0.54
C ILE A 33 0.08 10.34 0.91
N THR A 34 1.19 11.00 1.15
CA THR A 34 1.62 11.35 2.49
C THR A 34 1.78 12.88 2.59
N ILE A 35 1.37 13.44 3.70
CA ILE A 35 1.64 14.84 4.04
C ILE A 35 2.29 14.87 5.40
N ASN A 36 3.48 15.47 5.46
CA ASN A 36 4.27 15.52 6.67
C ASN A 36 4.56 14.11 7.26
N GLY A 37 4.85 13.14 6.38
CA GLY A 37 5.13 11.76 6.76
C GLY A 37 3.92 10.94 7.23
N LYS A 38 2.71 11.52 7.18
CA LYS A 38 1.46 10.84 7.52
C LYS A 38 0.67 10.52 6.26
N GLU A 39 0.20 9.30 6.16
CA GLU A 39 -0.65 8.86 5.06
C GLU A 39 -2.03 9.53 5.12
N ILE A 40 -2.47 10.07 3.98
CA ILE A 40 -3.81 10.62 3.83
C ILE A 40 -4.80 9.46 3.66
N LYS A 41 -5.74 9.39 4.58
CA LYS A 41 -6.76 8.33 4.59
C LYS A 41 -8.03 8.72 3.85
N LYS A 42 -8.36 10.01 3.81
CA LYS A 42 -9.60 10.51 3.20
C LYS A 42 -9.41 11.88 2.58
N ILE A 43 -10.19 12.15 1.54
CA ILE A 43 -10.36 13.47 0.97
C ILE A 43 -11.78 13.95 1.25
N MET A 44 -11.90 15.21 1.63
CA MET A 44 -13.16 15.85 1.93
C MET A 44 -13.34 17.07 1.04
N ILE A 45 -14.59 17.41 0.73
CA ILE A 45 -14.97 18.67 0.06
C ILE A 45 -15.92 19.43 0.98
N ASP A 46 -15.51 20.64 1.40
CA ASP A 46 -16.25 21.47 2.35
C ASP A 46 -16.73 20.69 3.59
N GLY A 47 -15.83 19.84 4.14
CA GLY A 47 -16.07 19.04 5.34
C GLY A 47 -16.80 17.72 5.14
N LYS A 48 -17.23 17.36 3.93
CA LYS A 48 -17.92 16.10 3.61
C LYS A 48 -16.98 15.10 2.95
N GLU A 49 -17.13 13.83 3.32
CA GLU A 49 -16.31 12.74 2.75
C GLU A 49 -16.61 12.62 1.24
N PHE A 50 -15.54 12.62 0.44
CA PHE A 50 -15.63 12.49 -1.00
C PHE A 50 -14.94 11.19 -1.42
N PHE A 51 -15.70 10.21 -1.93
CA PHE A 51 -15.23 8.85 -2.21
C PHE A 51 -14.39 8.30 -1.05
N ALA A 52 -15.02 8.13 0.10
CA ALA A 52 -14.41 7.96 1.43
C ALA A 52 -13.32 6.89 1.53
N ASP A 53 -13.39 5.86 0.70
CA ASP A 53 -12.48 4.71 0.77
C ASP A 53 -11.28 4.79 -0.18
N ASP A 54 -11.31 5.68 -1.16
CA ASP A 54 -10.20 5.83 -2.11
C ASP A 54 -9.85 7.30 -2.37
N PRO A 55 -8.87 7.84 -1.63
CA PRO A 55 -8.36 9.18 -1.87
C PRO A 55 -7.87 9.41 -3.30
N ASN A 56 -7.43 8.36 -4.00
CA ASN A 56 -6.92 8.47 -5.37
C ASN A 56 -8.03 8.90 -6.34
N ILE A 57 -9.26 8.49 -6.10
CA ILE A 57 -10.40 8.93 -6.92
C ILE A 57 -10.49 10.46 -6.90
N ALA A 58 -10.48 11.07 -5.72
CA ALA A 58 -10.51 12.52 -5.58
C ALA A 58 -9.25 13.17 -6.18
N MET A 59 -8.07 12.61 -5.88
CA MET A 59 -6.78 13.15 -6.35
C MET A 59 -6.71 13.23 -7.87
N LYS A 60 -7.20 12.22 -8.53
CA LYS A 60 -7.10 12.11 -10.00
C LYS A 60 -8.28 12.71 -10.75
N ASN A 61 -9.38 13.02 -10.05
CA ASN A 61 -10.61 13.46 -10.69
C ASN A 61 -11.00 14.91 -10.42
N LEU A 62 -10.59 15.49 -9.29
CA LEU A 62 -10.96 16.86 -8.97
C LEU A 62 -10.06 17.85 -9.70
N PRO A 63 -10.58 18.68 -10.57
CA PRO A 63 -9.79 19.70 -11.25
C PRO A 63 -9.38 20.80 -10.29
N VAL A 64 -8.15 21.26 -10.37
CA VAL A 64 -7.60 22.31 -9.48
C VAL A 64 -8.33 23.64 -9.63
N ASN A 65 -8.89 23.91 -10.80
CA ASN A 65 -9.57 25.18 -11.09
C ASN A 65 -10.78 25.46 -10.19
N ILE A 66 -11.43 24.44 -9.62
CA ILE A 66 -12.57 24.62 -8.69
C ILE A 66 -12.13 24.83 -7.23
N ILE A 67 -10.87 24.55 -6.90
CA ILE A 67 -10.37 24.52 -5.53
C ILE A 67 -9.85 25.91 -5.13
N ASP A 68 -10.29 26.43 -3.99
CA ASP A 68 -9.79 27.65 -3.35
C ASP A 68 -8.66 27.31 -2.36
N LYS A 69 -8.92 26.38 -1.44
CA LYS A 69 -7.96 26.02 -0.38
C LYS A 69 -7.86 24.53 -0.19
N VAL A 70 -6.65 24.10 0.17
CA VAL A 70 -6.35 22.73 0.61
C VAL A 70 -5.96 22.77 2.10
N ARG A 71 -6.68 22.05 2.93
CA ARG A 71 -6.40 21.91 4.36
C ARG A 71 -5.99 20.47 4.63
N ALA A 72 -4.79 20.23 5.10
CA ALA A 72 -4.38 18.94 5.62
C ALA A 72 -4.35 19.02 7.15
N TYR A 73 -5.04 18.10 7.80
CA TYR A 73 -5.10 18.05 9.26
C TYR A 73 -5.47 16.66 9.74
N ASP A 74 -5.17 16.40 11.01
CA ASP A 74 -5.60 15.18 11.68
C ASP A 74 -7.06 15.36 12.12
N LYS A 75 -7.97 14.67 11.43
CA LYS A 75 -9.40 14.62 11.78
C LYS A 75 -9.57 13.68 12.96
N GLN A 76 -10.25 14.14 13.98
CA GLN A 76 -10.61 13.30 15.10
C GLN A 76 -11.44 12.10 14.63
N SER A 77 -11.25 10.95 15.29
CA SER A 77 -12.10 9.80 15.09
C SER A 77 -13.57 10.15 15.36
N ASP A 78 -14.51 9.40 14.80
CA ASP A 78 -15.92 9.58 15.12
C ASP A 78 -16.16 9.42 16.64
N MET A 79 -15.41 8.53 17.31
CA MET A 79 -15.46 8.34 18.74
C MET A 79 -15.04 9.61 19.49
N ALA A 80 -13.89 10.19 19.17
CA ALA A 80 -13.41 11.41 19.83
C ALA A 80 -14.33 12.59 19.58
N ARG A 81 -14.85 12.75 18.37
CA ARG A 81 -15.79 13.80 18.00
C ARG A 81 -17.12 13.70 18.79
N VAL A 82 -17.66 12.50 18.89
CA VAL A 82 -18.96 12.25 19.52
C VAL A 82 -18.86 12.29 21.04
N THR A 83 -17.80 11.74 21.63
CA THR A 83 -17.58 11.72 23.08
C THR A 83 -17.04 13.04 23.62
N GLY A 84 -16.39 13.85 22.76
CA GLY A 84 -15.64 15.03 23.16
C GLY A 84 -14.31 14.71 23.85
N ILE A 85 -13.88 13.45 23.82
CA ILE A 85 -12.65 12.96 24.44
C ILE A 85 -11.75 12.44 23.31
N ASP A 86 -10.58 13.06 23.15
CA ASP A 86 -9.58 12.62 22.16
C ASP A 86 -9.12 11.20 22.49
N ASP A 87 -9.30 10.24 21.57
CA ASP A 87 -8.94 8.83 21.74
C ASP A 87 -7.57 8.48 21.18
N GLY A 88 -6.87 9.48 20.62
CA GLY A 88 -5.59 9.28 19.96
C GLY A 88 -5.67 8.60 18.60
N GLU A 89 -6.86 8.22 18.15
CA GLU A 89 -7.12 7.66 16.83
C GLU A 89 -7.55 8.77 15.87
N GLU A 90 -6.57 9.45 15.28
CA GLU A 90 -6.81 10.49 14.31
C GLU A 90 -6.51 9.98 12.91
N GLU A 91 -7.35 10.35 11.95
CA GLU A 91 -7.11 10.12 10.52
C GLU A 91 -6.58 11.40 9.88
N THR A 92 -5.43 11.34 9.20
CA THR A 92 -4.96 12.50 8.45
C THR A 92 -5.77 12.62 7.16
N VAL A 93 -6.40 13.79 6.98
CA VAL A 93 -7.30 14.06 5.87
C VAL A 93 -6.87 15.31 5.10
N ILE A 94 -7.21 15.34 3.81
CA ILE A 94 -7.22 16.56 3.00
C ILE A 94 -8.66 17.03 2.90
N ASP A 95 -8.92 18.26 3.31
CA ASP A 95 -10.21 18.92 3.15
C ASP A 95 -10.07 20.10 2.18
N LEU A 96 -10.84 20.05 1.11
CA LEU A 96 -10.82 20.97 0.00
C LEU A 96 -11.95 21.97 0.17
N THR A 97 -11.63 23.26 0.10
CA THR A 97 -12.64 24.31 0.01
C THR A 97 -12.83 24.70 -1.45
N VAL A 98 -14.06 24.65 -1.94
CA VAL A 98 -14.37 25.09 -3.31
C VAL A 98 -14.48 26.62 -3.41
N LYS A 99 -14.15 27.17 -4.58
CA LYS A 99 -14.25 28.61 -4.86
C LYS A 99 -15.68 29.12 -4.69
N LYS A 100 -15.82 30.37 -4.23
CA LYS A 100 -17.12 31.02 -4.12
C LYS A 100 -17.86 31.01 -5.45
N GLY A 101 -19.13 30.59 -5.41
CA GLY A 101 -19.97 30.45 -6.61
C GLY A 101 -19.93 29.07 -7.25
N MET A 102 -18.96 28.21 -6.91
CA MET A 102 -18.92 26.83 -7.34
C MET A 102 -19.56 25.84 -6.34
N ASN A 103 -20.10 26.35 -5.23
CA ASN A 103 -20.83 25.57 -4.21
C ASN A 103 -22.35 25.52 -4.45
N LYS A 104 -22.85 26.10 -5.56
CA LYS A 104 -24.26 26.06 -5.98
C LYS A 104 -24.35 25.90 -7.49
N GLY A 105 -25.18 24.94 -7.94
CA GLY A 105 -25.44 24.68 -9.34
C GLY A 105 -24.73 23.46 -9.91
N TRP A 106 -24.69 23.39 -11.22
CA TRP A 106 -24.02 22.33 -11.97
C TRP A 106 -22.66 22.81 -12.44
N PHE A 107 -21.65 21.98 -12.27
CA PHE A 107 -20.35 22.17 -12.89
C PHE A 107 -19.75 20.80 -13.24
N GLY A 108 -18.95 20.77 -14.26
CA GLY A 108 -18.36 19.53 -14.74
C GLY A 108 -17.14 19.77 -15.59
N ASN A 109 -16.50 18.67 -15.93
CA ASN A 109 -15.34 18.64 -16.80
C ASN A 109 -15.46 17.43 -17.74
N VAL A 110 -15.13 17.65 -19.00
CA VAL A 110 -14.94 16.58 -19.99
C VAL A 110 -13.54 16.76 -20.54
N ASP A 111 -12.78 15.67 -20.52
CA ASP A 111 -11.40 15.62 -21.04
C ASP A 111 -11.32 14.45 -22.02
N LEU A 112 -10.90 14.73 -23.24
CA LEU A 112 -10.72 13.74 -24.30
C LEU A 112 -9.31 13.91 -24.86
N ALA A 113 -8.57 12.84 -24.93
CA ALA A 113 -7.24 12.82 -25.51
C ALA A 113 -7.06 11.62 -26.46
N ALA A 114 -6.35 11.85 -27.53
CA ALA A 114 -5.87 10.82 -28.45
C ALA A 114 -4.36 11.00 -28.65
N GLY A 115 -3.65 9.91 -28.75
CA GLY A 115 -2.21 9.87 -28.91
C GLY A 115 -1.78 8.97 -30.05
N THR A 116 -0.46 8.87 -30.25
CA THR A 116 0.15 7.89 -31.15
C THR A 116 -0.08 6.47 -30.63
N GLU A 117 0.08 5.45 -31.49
CA GLU A 117 -0.04 4.02 -31.14
C GLU A 117 -1.39 3.67 -30.51
N ASP A 118 -2.49 4.19 -31.06
CA ASP A 118 -3.87 3.96 -30.61
C ASP A 118 -4.12 4.28 -29.14
N ARG A 119 -3.36 5.21 -28.57
CA ARG A 119 -3.55 5.67 -27.20
C ARG A 119 -4.73 6.61 -27.12
N TYR A 120 -5.54 6.40 -26.10
CA TYR A 120 -6.71 7.26 -25.82
C TYR A 120 -6.92 7.46 -24.32
N SER A 121 -7.54 8.58 -24.00
CA SER A 121 -8.07 8.84 -22.66
C SER A 121 -9.36 9.65 -22.78
N GLY A 122 -10.38 9.22 -22.07
CA GLY A 122 -11.66 9.92 -21.97
C GLY A 122 -12.11 10.02 -20.53
N LYS A 123 -12.56 11.18 -20.10
CA LYS A 123 -13.06 11.45 -18.77
C LYS A 123 -14.25 12.35 -18.78
N ILE A 124 -15.13 12.10 -17.84
CA ILE A 124 -16.26 12.97 -17.54
C ILE A 124 -16.45 13.08 -16.04
N MET A 125 -16.65 14.29 -15.55
CA MET A 125 -17.09 14.54 -14.20
C MET A 125 -18.23 15.56 -14.24
N ALA A 126 -19.32 15.26 -13.55
CA ALA A 126 -20.44 16.16 -13.36
C ALA A 126 -20.76 16.26 -11.88
N ASN A 127 -20.89 17.48 -11.40
CA ASN A 127 -21.22 17.78 -10.00
C ASN A 127 -22.47 18.64 -9.96
N HIS A 128 -23.34 18.33 -9.01
CA HIS A 128 -24.47 19.16 -8.65
C HIS A 128 -24.39 19.48 -7.16
N PHE A 129 -24.11 20.73 -6.85
CA PHE A 129 -24.07 21.24 -5.48
C PHE A 129 -25.25 22.18 -5.25
N TYR A 130 -25.98 21.89 -4.19
CA TYR A 130 -27.10 22.73 -3.78
C TYR A 130 -27.18 22.80 -2.26
N GLU A 131 -26.83 23.95 -1.69
CA GLU A 131 -26.76 24.18 -0.25
C GLU A 131 -25.89 23.12 0.46
N LYS A 132 -26.54 22.25 1.23
CA LYS A 132 -25.88 21.16 1.98
C LYS A 132 -25.88 19.83 1.23
N ASN A 133 -26.30 19.82 -0.04
CA ASN A 133 -26.35 18.60 -0.86
C ASN A 133 -25.27 18.65 -1.92
N GLN A 134 -24.56 17.53 -2.08
CA GLN A 134 -23.51 17.35 -3.07
C GLN A 134 -23.73 16.02 -3.78
N PHE A 135 -23.74 16.05 -5.11
CA PHE A 135 -23.84 14.87 -5.97
C PHE A 135 -22.75 14.95 -7.02
N THR A 136 -22.03 13.85 -7.19
CA THR A 136 -20.94 13.74 -8.16
C THR A 136 -21.06 12.46 -8.94
N VAL A 137 -20.95 12.55 -10.26
CA VAL A 137 -20.81 11.40 -11.17
C VAL A 137 -19.48 11.54 -11.88
N ILE A 138 -18.75 10.45 -11.94
CA ILE A 138 -17.49 10.37 -12.67
C ILE A 138 -17.48 9.16 -13.60
N GLY A 139 -16.84 9.30 -14.75
CA GLY A 139 -16.59 8.22 -15.69
C GLY A 139 -15.24 8.37 -16.37
N SER A 140 -14.50 7.30 -16.54
CA SER A 140 -13.16 7.33 -17.17
C SER A 140 -12.89 6.05 -17.95
N MET A 141 -12.19 6.21 -19.06
CA MET A 141 -11.61 5.11 -19.82
C MET A 141 -10.27 5.53 -20.44
N ASN A 142 -9.26 4.69 -20.34
CA ASN A 142 -7.96 4.97 -20.95
C ASN A 142 -7.14 3.70 -21.16
N ASN A 143 -6.10 3.80 -22.02
CA ASN A 143 -5.06 2.79 -22.23
C ASN A 143 -3.65 3.41 -22.18
N VAL A 144 -3.48 4.47 -21.40
CA VAL A 144 -2.22 5.24 -21.26
C VAL A 144 -1.53 5.02 -19.92
N ASN A 145 -1.69 3.82 -19.33
CA ASN A 145 -1.13 3.44 -18.04
C ASN A 145 -1.54 4.37 -16.89
N ASP A 146 -2.79 4.85 -16.91
CA ASP A 146 -3.32 5.65 -15.85
C ASP A 146 -4.30 4.83 -15.01
N ASN A 147 -4.00 4.60 -13.74
CA ASN A 147 -4.82 3.83 -12.80
C ASN A 147 -6.11 4.52 -12.36
N GLY A 148 -6.48 5.55 -12.97
CA GLY A 148 -7.67 6.29 -12.65
C GLY A 148 -7.85 7.43 -13.60
N PHE A 149 -8.66 8.39 -13.22
CA PHE A 149 -8.77 9.61 -13.97
C PHE A 149 -7.40 10.29 -14.07
N PRO A 150 -6.72 10.33 -15.21
CA PRO A 150 -5.58 11.20 -15.35
C PRO A 150 -6.10 12.62 -15.15
N GLY A 151 -5.60 13.36 -14.19
CA GLY A 151 -5.79 14.79 -14.15
C GLY A 151 -5.25 15.34 -15.45
N GLY A 152 -6.11 15.93 -16.26
CA GLY A 152 -5.63 16.67 -17.42
C GLY A 152 -4.58 17.66 -16.95
N GLY A 153 -3.40 17.52 -17.42
CA GLY A 153 -2.32 18.44 -17.20
C GLY A 153 -1.23 18.01 -16.22
N GLY A 154 -0.15 17.57 -16.79
CA GLY A 154 1.19 17.88 -16.35
C GLY A 154 1.72 17.26 -15.09
N GLY A 155 1.30 16.10 -14.72
CA GLY A 155 2.22 15.20 -14.07
C GLY A 155 2.93 14.38 -15.15
N PHE A 156 4.08 14.82 -15.56
CA PHE A 156 4.92 14.09 -16.51
C PHE A 156 5.43 12.73 -15.95
N ARG A 157 4.91 12.31 -14.81
CA ARG A 157 5.12 11.00 -14.22
C ARG A 157 3.76 10.42 -13.85
N GLY A 158 3.12 9.73 -14.79
CA GLY A 158 2.32 8.57 -14.44
C GLY A 158 3.20 7.68 -13.58
N GLY A 159 2.73 7.21 -12.42
CA GLY A 159 3.48 6.26 -11.62
C GLY A 159 3.97 5.15 -12.55
N ARG A 160 5.21 4.70 -12.37
CA ARG A 160 5.75 3.56 -13.12
C ARG A 160 4.80 2.39 -12.92
N GLN A 161 3.98 2.12 -13.92
CA GLN A 161 3.19 0.91 -13.97
C GLN A 161 3.89 -0.04 -14.94
N ASN A 162 4.13 -1.22 -14.44
CA ASN A 162 4.69 -2.27 -15.28
C ASN A 162 3.66 -2.63 -16.36
N GLY A 163 4.12 -2.73 -17.61
CA GLY A 163 3.32 -3.16 -18.74
C GLY A 163 2.32 -2.14 -19.27
N LEU A 164 1.40 -2.64 -20.09
CA LEU A 164 0.35 -1.86 -20.73
C LEU A 164 -0.95 -2.05 -19.96
N ASN A 165 -1.58 -0.96 -19.54
CA ASN A 165 -2.81 -1.02 -18.76
C ASN A 165 -3.95 -0.27 -19.46
N ALA A 166 -5.10 -0.94 -19.58
CA ALA A 166 -6.37 -0.32 -19.92
C ALA A 166 -7.27 -0.29 -18.68
N VAL A 167 -7.84 0.87 -18.40
CA VAL A 167 -8.68 1.10 -17.21
C VAL A 167 -10.02 1.69 -17.63
N LYS A 168 -11.11 1.18 -17.03
CA LYS A 168 -12.45 1.76 -17.12
C LYS A 168 -12.99 1.96 -15.72
N MET A 169 -13.56 3.11 -15.45
CA MET A 169 -14.05 3.48 -14.13
C MET A 169 -15.37 4.24 -14.24
N ALA A 170 -16.29 3.97 -13.33
CA ALA A 170 -17.49 4.75 -13.11
C ALA A 170 -17.70 4.93 -11.61
N GLY A 171 -18.10 6.14 -11.19
CA GLY A 171 -18.32 6.43 -9.79
C GLY A 171 -19.46 7.40 -9.57
N PHE A 172 -20.19 7.17 -8.48
CA PHE A 172 -21.20 8.06 -7.97
C PHE A 172 -20.94 8.35 -6.50
N ASN A 173 -20.99 9.61 -6.13
CA ASN A 173 -20.85 10.04 -4.74
C ASN A 173 -21.94 11.03 -4.39
N PHE A 174 -22.47 10.94 -3.17
CA PHE A 174 -23.41 11.91 -2.65
C PHE A 174 -23.15 12.23 -1.18
N GLY A 175 -23.53 13.43 -0.76
CA GLY A 175 -23.52 13.85 0.63
C GLY A 175 -24.66 14.84 0.87
N THR A 176 -25.46 14.57 1.88
CA THR A 176 -26.57 15.45 2.28
C THR A 176 -26.56 15.66 3.78
N GLU A 177 -26.98 16.82 4.24
CA GLU A 177 -27.03 17.18 5.66
C GLU A 177 -28.30 17.96 5.99
N SER A 178 -29.01 17.48 6.99
CA SER A 178 -30.11 18.21 7.66
C SER A 178 -29.75 18.48 9.12
N GLU A 179 -30.63 19.10 9.87
CA GLU A 179 -30.38 19.42 11.28
C GLU A 179 -30.06 18.20 12.15
N LYS A 180 -30.73 17.08 11.87
CA LYS A 180 -30.61 15.84 12.67
C LYS A 180 -30.00 14.67 11.94
N LEU A 181 -29.91 14.72 10.62
CA LEU A 181 -29.46 13.61 9.80
C LEU A 181 -28.42 14.06 8.79
N GLU A 182 -27.25 13.43 8.82
CA GLU A 182 -26.21 13.55 7.79
C GLU A 182 -26.08 12.19 7.11
N THR A 183 -26.18 12.17 5.78
CA THR A 183 -26.01 10.96 4.99
C THR A 183 -25.04 11.21 3.86
N GLY A 184 -24.28 10.21 3.52
CA GLY A 184 -23.36 10.24 2.39
C GLY A 184 -23.02 8.83 1.95
N GLY A 185 -22.44 8.73 0.78
CA GLY A 185 -21.98 7.46 0.28
C GLY A 185 -21.41 7.54 -1.12
N SER A 186 -20.79 6.46 -1.51
CA SER A 186 -20.23 6.31 -2.86
C SER A 186 -20.43 4.91 -3.39
N VAL A 187 -20.56 4.82 -4.70
CA VAL A 187 -20.52 3.56 -5.46
C VAL A 187 -19.47 3.71 -6.53
N ASN A 188 -18.53 2.79 -6.58
CA ASN A 188 -17.40 2.80 -7.48
C ASN A 188 -17.30 1.49 -8.23
N PHE A 189 -17.20 1.57 -9.54
CA PHE A 189 -16.87 0.48 -10.45
C PHE A 189 -15.49 0.75 -11.05
N ASN A 190 -14.62 -0.26 -11.03
CA ASN A 190 -13.29 -0.21 -11.64
C ASN A 190 -13.02 -1.51 -12.37
N TYR A 191 -12.63 -1.40 -13.65
CA TYR A 191 -12.13 -2.49 -14.46
C TYR A 191 -10.71 -2.15 -14.92
N ARG A 192 -9.80 -3.11 -14.77
CA ARG A 192 -8.41 -3.02 -15.24
C ARG A 192 -8.05 -4.25 -16.04
N ASP A 193 -7.36 -4.05 -17.16
CA ASP A 193 -6.70 -5.08 -17.98
C ASP A 193 -5.24 -4.67 -18.14
N ALA A 194 -4.34 -5.42 -17.53
CA ALA A 194 -2.91 -5.16 -17.50
C ALA A 194 -2.16 -6.28 -18.22
N ASP A 195 -1.38 -5.94 -19.25
CA ASP A 195 -0.44 -6.84 -19.94
C ASP A 195 0.97 -6.47 -19.49
N ILE A 196 1.63 -7.38 -18.77
CA ILE A 196 2.90 -7.15 -18.12
C ILE A 196 3.90 -8.18 -18.62
N GLN A 197 5.04 -7.72 -19.08
CA GLN A 197 6.20 -8.55 -19.37
C GLN A 197 7.35 -8.12 -18.45
N GLN A 198 7.91 -9.06 -17.73
CA GLN A 198 9.02 -8.83 -16.80
C GLN A 198 10.14 -9.81 -17.07
N LYS A 199 11.36 -9.30 -17.12
CA LYS A 199 12.59 -10.08 -17.10
C LYS A 199 13.29 -9.82 -15.79
N GLN A 200 13.78 -10.87 -15.17
CA GLN A 200 14.45 -10.81 -13.89
C GLN A 200 15.72 -11.63 -13.92
N THR A 201 16.81 -11.05 -13.47
CA THR A 201 18.05 -11.75 -13.12
C THR A 201 18.27 -11.57 -11.63
N SER A 202 18.56 -12.65 -10.92
CA SER A 202 18.80 -12.61 -9.49
C SER A 202 19.91 -13.56 -9.08
N GLU A 203 20.73 -13.11 -8.14
CA GLU A 203 21.68 -13.93 -7.42
C GLU A 203 21.14 -14.14 -6.01
N THR A 204 21.05 -15.39 -5.57
CA THR A 204 20.65 -15.76 -4.22
C THR A 204 21.87 -16.40 -3.54
N PHE A 205 22.34 -15.78 -2.48
CA PHE A 205 23.44 -16.29 -1.66
C PHE A 205 22.92 -17.45 -0.80
N VAL A 206 23.33 -18.66 -1.13
CA VAL A 206 22.87 -19.89 -0.50
C VAL A 206 23.70 -20.18 0.76
N SER A 207 25.02 -19.98 0.67
CA SER A 207 25.95 -20.10 1.78
C SER A 207 26.96 -18.96 1.76
N SER A 208 27.99 -19.02 2.61
CA SER A 208 29.09 -18.04 2.59
C SER A 208 29.91 -18.08 1.29
N GLU A 209 29.92 -19.22 0.61
CA GLU A 209 30.76 -19.46 -0.58
C GLU A 209 29.93 -19.68 -1.85
N ASN A 210 28.72 -20.23 -1.75
CA ASN A 210 27.88 -20.61 -2.88
C ASN A 210 26.73 -19.64 -3.11
N SER A 211 26.44 -19.39 -4.39
CA SER A 211 25.29 -18.62 -4.85
C SER A 211 24.48 -19.44 -5.85
N SER A 212 23.21 -19.16 -5.96
CA SER A 212 22.33 -19.63 -7.03
C SER A 212 21.93 -18.45 -7.90
N PHE A 213 22.08 -18.59 -9.20
CA PHE A 213 21.75 -17.57 -10.20
C PHE A 213 20.46 -17.96 -10.91
N LYS A 214 19.54 -17.04 -11.03
CA LYS A 214 18.27 -17.27 -11.72
C LYS A 214 17.99 -16.20 -12.74
N ASN A 215 17.71 -16.63 -13.96
CA ASN A 215 17.17 -15.78 -15.03
C ASN A 215 15.73 -16.21 -15.29
N ALA A 216 14.81 -15.25 -15.33
CA ALA A 216 13.40 -15.53 -15.56
C ALA A 216 12.77 -14.50 -16.49
N MET A 217 11.80 -14.94 -17.27
CA MET A 217 10.89 -14.11 -18.02
C MET A 217 9.46 -14.50 -17.66
N ASP A 218 8.69 -13.52 -17.19
CA ASP A 218 7.30 -13.66 -16.86
C ASP A 218 6.46 -12.76 -17.78
N ARG A 219 5.45 -13.33 -18.38
CA ARG A 219 4.41 -12.61 -19.09
C ARG A 219 3.09 -12.85 -18.41
N SER A 220 2.38 -11.80 -18.00
CA SER A 220 1.10 -11.93 -17.34
C SER A 220 0.06 -10.97 -17.90
N ARG A 221 -1.17 -11.44 -17.98
CA ARG A 221 -2.32 -10.61 -18.28
C ARG A 221 -3.32 -10.68 -17.13
N ASN A 222 -3.48 -9.56 -16.45
CA ASN A 222 -4.27 -9.46 -15.22
C ASN A 222 -5.51 -8.62 -15.48
N LYS A 223 -6.69 -9.26 -15.42
CA LYS A 223 -7.99 -8.59 -15.53
C LYS A 223 -8.67 -8.58 -14.18
N THR A 224 -9.01 -7.39 -13.70
CA THR A 224 -9.70 -7.22 -12.43
C THR A 224 -10.92 -6.34 -12.61
N THR A 225 -12.01 -6.72 -11.95
CA THR A 225 -13.24 -5.92 -11.85
C THR A 225 -13.56 -5.75 -10.38
N ASN A 226 -13.79 -4.53 -9.96
CA ASN A 226 -14.15 -4.22 -8.57
C ASN A 226 -15.37 -3.30 -8.55
N LEU A 227 -16.34 -3.64 -7.70
CA LEU A 227 -17.49 -2.81 -7.36
C LEU A 227 -17.46 -2.60 -5.84
N THR A 228 -17.41 -1.35 -5.40
CA THR A 228 -17.45 -0.98 -3.98
C THR A 228 -18.59 0.00 -3.74
N ALA A 229 -19.38 -0.24 -2.70
CA ALA A 229 -20.44 0.64 -2.24
C ALA A 229 -20.27 0.89 -0.74
N ASP A 230 -20.15 2.16 -0.37
CA ASP A 230 -19.96 2.60 1.00
C ASP A 230 -20.96 3.70 1.33
N PHE A 231 -21.62 3.56 2.47
CA PHE A 231 -22.58 4.54 2.92
C PHE A 231 -22.31 4.92 4.37
N ARG A 232 -22.73 6.13 4.73
CA ARG A 232 -22.66 6.67 6.08
C ARG A 232 -23.96 7.36 6.42
N PHE A 233 -24.53 6.99 7.55
CA PHE A 233 -25.72 7.59 8.13
C PHE A 233 -25.36 8.04 9.55
N GLU A 234 -25.44 9.35 9.82
CA GLU A 234 -25.26 9.90 11.15
C GLU A 234 -26.56 10.57 11.58
N TRP A 235 -27.17 10.03 12.61
CA TRP A 235 -28.42 10.53 13.16
C TRP A 235 -28.21 11.09 14.56
N ARG A 236 -28.66 12.33 14.77
CA ARG A 236 -28.58 13.06 16.01
C ARG A 236 -30.01 13.42 16.46
N PRO A 237 -30.75 12.49 17.09
CA PRO A 237 -32.14 12.75 17.52
C PRO A 237 -32.24 13.90 18.52
N ASP A 238 -31.23 14.02 19.39
CA ASP A 238 -31.08 15.06 20.39
C ASP A 238 -29.59 15.46 20.54
N THR A 239 -29.30 16.45 21.40
CA THR A 239 -27.94 16.96 21.65
C THR A 239 -27.03 15.99 22.40
N MET A 240 -27.59 14.93 23.00
CA MET A 240 -26.89 13.98 23.83
C MET A 240 -26.66 12.63 23.16
N THR A 241 -27.41 12.32 22.09
CA THR A 241 -27.39 11.03 21.43
C THR A 241 -26.87 11.17 20.00
N THR A 242 -25.95 10.30 19.62
CA THR A 242 -25.47 10.20 18.25
C THR A 242 -25.42 8.73 17.83
N MET A 243 -25.97 8.43 16.67
CA MET A 243 -25.90 7.13 16.02
C MET A 243 -25.17 7.29 14.69
N ILE A 244 -24.16 6.45 14.44
CA ILE A 244 -23.46 6.40 13.14
C ILE A 244 -23.53 4.97 12.63
N PHE A 245 -24.08 4.78 11.43
CA PHE A 245 -24.15 3.50 10.73
C PHE A 245 -23.40 3.59 9.41
N ARG A 246 -22.49 2.65 9.17
CA ARG A 246 -21.63 2.59 7.97
C ARG A 246 -21.71 1.20 7.36
N PRO A 247 -22.66 0.93 6.45
CA PRO A 247 -22.69 -0.30 5.65
C PRO A 247 -21.70 -0.22 4.49
N ARG A 248 -21.14 -1.37 4.14
CA ARG A 248 -20.18 -1.54 3.03
C ARG A 248 -20.46 -2.82 2.28
N LEU A 249 -20.34 -2.75 0.95
CA LEU A 249 -20.37 -3.89 0.03
C LEU A 249 -19.18 -3.80 -0.92
N THR A 250 -18.46 -4.89 -1.11
CA THR A 250 -17.40 -5.00 -2.11
C THR A 250 -17.59 -6.29 -2.88
N TYR A 251 -17.56 -6.20 -4.20
CA TYR A 251 -17.52 -7.35 -5.11
C TYR A 251 -16.28 -7.22 -5.98
N GLY A 252 -15.47 -8.28 -6.02
CA GLY A 252 -14.27 -8.39 -6.84
C GLY A 252 -14.33 -9.58 -7.78
N LYS A 253 -13.82 -9.42 -8.98
CA LYS A 253 -13.60 -10.52 -9.93
C LYS A 253 -12.20 -10.39 -10.51
N THR A 254 -11.48 -11.51 -10.52
CA THR A 254 -10.12 -11.61 -11.06
C THR A 254 -10.04 -12.67 -12.14
N ASN A 255 -9.20 -12.42 -13.15
CA ASN A 255 -8.83 -13.39 -14.17
C ASN A 255 -7.41 -13.08 -14.61
N ASN A 256 -6.46 -13.84 -14.08
CA ASN A 256 -5.03 -13.61 -14.21
C ASN A 256 -4.38 -14.81 -14.91
N GLY A 257 -3.88 -14.58 -16.13
CA GLY A 257 -3.06 -15.55 -16.86
C GLY A 257 -1.59 -15.20 -16.74
N SER A 258 -0.71 -16.19 -16.62
CA SER A 258 0.74 -15.99 -16.67
C SER A 258 1.46 -17.14 -17.35
N ASP A 259 2.48 -16.76 -18.12
CA ASP A 259 3.47 -17.64 -18.75
C ASP A 259 4.84 -17.27 -18.18
N SER A 260 5.56 -18.24 -17.65
CA SER A 260 6.86 -18.04 -16.99
C SER A 260 7.87 -19.05 -17.53
N HIS A 261 9.05 -18.54 -17.90
CA HIS A 261 10.23 -19.32 -18.19
C HIS A 261 11.34 -18.93 -17.22
N SER A 262 11.98 -19.89 -16.58
CA SER A 262 13.09 -19.60 -15.69
C SER A 262 14.19 -20.67 -15.79
N PHE A 263 15.42 -20.21 -15.57
CA PHE A 263 16.64 -20.98 -15.61
C PHE A 263 17.38 -20.74 -14.30
N THR A 264 17.82 -21.80 -13.64
CA THR A 264 18.57 -21.72 -12.38
C THR A 264 19.94 -22.36 -12.56
N PHE A 265 20.98 -21.66 -12.11
CA PHE A 265 22.39 -22.06 -12.27
C PHE A 265 23.11 -22.00 -10.92
N ASP A 266 24.16 -22.79 -10.76
CA ASP A 266 25.08 -22.72 -9.61
C ASP A 266 26.19 -21.66 -9.79
N THR A 267 26.45 -21.27 -11.03
CA THR A 267 27.41 -20.23 -11.40
C THR A 267 26.74 -19.17 -12.27
N ASP A 268 27.27 -17.95 -12.31
CA ASP A 268 26.78 -16.90 -13.20
C ASP A 268 26.88 -17.34 -14.67
N PRO A 269 25.73 -17.48 -15.37
CA PRO A 269 25.74 -17.98 -16.75
C PRO A 269 26.43 -17.03 -17.74
N GLN A 270 26.72 -15.78 -17.36
CA GLN A 270 27.29 -14.70 -18.21
C GLN A 270 26.46 -14.41 -19.48
N HIS A 271 25.20 -14.86 -19.50
CA HIS A 271 24.25 -14.69 -20.60
C HIS A 271 23.01 -13.95 -20.16
N SER A 272 22.48 -13.11 -21.04
CA SER A 272 21.22 -12.43 -20.80
C SER A 272 20.02 -13.40 -20.85
N THR A 273 18.93 -13.02 -20.18
CA THR A 273 17.70 -13.81 -20.25
C THR A 273 17.19 -14.02 -21.69
N ASP A 274 17.40 -13.04 -22.58
CA ASP A 274 17.01 -13.16 -24.00
C ASP A 274 17.86 -14.17 -24.77
N GLU A 275 19.17 -14.21 -24.52
CA GLU A 275 20.05 -15.20 -25.14
C GLU A 275 19.66 -16.62 -24.69
N LEU A 276 19.41 -16.81 -23.39
CA LEU A 276 19.00 -18.09 -22.85
C LEU A 276 17.64 -18.57 -23.41
N LEU A 277 16.67 -17.66 -23.55
CA LEU A 277 15.36 -17.97 -24.12
C LEU A 277 15.36 -18.27 -25.61
N ASN A 278 16.30 -17.70 -26.37
CA ASN A 278 16.41 -17.89 -27.82
C ASN A 278 17.33 -19.06 -28.21
N ALA A 279 17.99 -19.70 -27.24
CA ALA A 279 18.81 -20.89 -27.52
C ALA A 279 17.89 -22.07 -27.88
N GLU A 280 18.23 -22.80 -28.95
CA GLU A 280 17.54 -24.06 -29.27
C GLU A 280 17.77 -25.10 -28.17
N ASP A 281 18.97 -25.10 -27.59
CA ASP A 281 19.38 -25.92 -26.47
C ASP A 281 20.25 -25.07 -25.54
N ILE A 282 19.84 -24.94 -24.27
CA ILE A 282 20.55 -24.16 -23.26
C ILE A 282 21.96 -24.71 -22.98
N THR A 283 22.17 -26.01 -23.15
CA THR A 283 23.48 -26.66 -22.96
C THR A 283 24.52 -26.21 -23.99
N SER A 284 24.07 -25.59 -25.08
CA SER A 284 24.97 -24.97 -26.06
C SER A 284 25.61 -23.65 -25.58
N LEU A 285 24.96 -22.98 -24.59
CA LEU A 285 25.42 -21.71 -24.03
C LEU A 285 26.10 -21.89 -22.67
N VAL A 286 25.54 -22.78 -21.83
CA VAL A 286 26.00 -23.00 -20.46
C VAL A 286 26.29 -24.48 -20.29
N PRO A 287 27.48 -24.88 -19.73
CA PRO A 287 27.77 -26.27 -19.43
C PRO A 287 26.68 -26.91 -18.58
N GLU A 288 26.31 -28.15 -18.91
CA GLU A 288 25.20 -28.88 -18.27
C GLU A 288 25.41 -29.01 -16.76
N GLU A 289 26.68 -29.23 -16.34
CA GLU A 289 27.06 -29.29 -14.92
C GLU A 289 26.79 -28.01 -14.12
N ASN A 290 26.61 -26.87 -14.79
CA ASN A 290 26.30 -25.59 -14.14
C ASN A 290 24.80 -25.26 -14.18
N ILE A 291 23.99 -26.06 -14.87
CA ILE A 291 22.53 -25.90 -14.92
C ILE A 291 21.91 -26.71 -13.80
N ILE A 292 21.13 -26.08 -12.92
CA ILE A 292 20.40 -26.78 -11.87
C ILE A 292 19.03 -27.23 -12.38
N ASN A 293 18.24 -26.31 -12.89
CA ASN A 293 16.93 -26.60 -13.47
C ASN A 293 16.51 -25.59 -14.54
N THR A 294 15.58 -26.03 -15.39
CA THR A 294 14.78 -25.15 -16.24
C THR A 294 13.29 -25.36 -15.96
N ILE A 295 12.51 -24.29 -15.94
CA ILE A 295 11.09 -24.35 -15.63
C ILE A 295 10.29 -23.59 -16.68
N VAL A 296 9.32 -24.26 -17.27
CA VAL A 296 8.27 -23.64 -18.10
C VAL A 296 6.94 -23.81 -17.35
N LYS A 297 6.27 -22.70 -17.03
CA LYS A 297 5.03 -22.71 -16.28
C LYS A 297 3.98 -21.82 -16.89
N ASN A 298 2.81 -22.39 -17.12
CA ASN A 298 1.60 -21.66 -17.52
C ASN A 298 0.59 -21.73 -16.38
N SER A 299 -0.06 -20.62 -16.06
CA SER A 299 -1.10 -20.58 -15.06
C SER A 299 -2.25 -19.65 -15.42
N LEU A 300 -3.45 -20.01 -14.97
CA LEU A 300 -4.66 -19.21 -15.09
C LEU A 300 -5.39 -19.24 -13.74
N GLN A 301 -5.55 -18.08 -13.12
CA GLN A 301 -6.31 -17.92 -11.89
C GLN A 301 -7.56 -17.11 -12.14
N LYS A 302 -8.70 -17.67 -11.73
CA LYS A 302 -10.00 -16.99 -11.72
C LYS A 302 -10.48 -16.90 -10.27
N GLY A 303 -11.13 -15.79 -9.91
CA GLY A 303 -11.65 -15.60 -8.56
C GLY A 303 -12.80 -14.63 -8.52
N ASP A 304 -13.75 -14.90 -7.65
CA ASP A 304 -14.89 -14.05 -7.33
C ASP A 304 -14.92 -13.84 -5.80
N ASP A 305 -14.93 -12.58 -5.36
CA ASP A 305 -14.92 -12.19 -3.95
C ASP A 305 -16.12 -11.30 -3.65
N LEU A 306 -16.95 -11.69 -2.67
CA LEU A 306 -18.02 -10.87 -2.15
C LEU A 306 -17.76 -10.59 -0.67
N THR A 307 -17.64 -9.32 -0.31
CA THR A 307 -17.57 -8.88 1.08
C THR A 307 -18.72 -7.94 1.39
N ALA A 308 -19.52 -8.30 2.39
CA ALA A 308 -20.63 -7.48 2.90
C ALA A 308 -20.46 -7.26 4.41
N GLY A 309 -20.55 -6.01 4.84
CA GLY A 309 -20.34 -5.70 6.25
C GLY A 309 -20.78 -4.30 6.63
N GLY A 310 -20.38 -3.90 7.81
CA GLY A 310 -20.62 -2.56 8.29
C GLY A 310 -20.34 -2.37 9.77
N SER A 311 -20.49 -1.14 10.23
CA SER A 311 -20.34 -0.80 11.64
C SER A 311 -21.45 0.11 12.11
N LEU A 312 -21.88 -0.10 13.36
CA LEU A 312 -22.85 0.73 14.08
C LEU A 312 -22.18 1.30 15.32
N MET A 313 -22.25 2.60 15.53
CA MET A 313 -21.83 3.26 16.74
C MET A 313 -23.01 4.02 17.36
N LEU A 314 -23.29 3.76 18.62
CA LEU A 314 -24.27 4.47 19.43
C LEU A 314 -23.53 5.14 20.59
N ASN A 315 -23.68 6.43 20.74
CA ASN A 315 -23.13 7.16 21.87
C ASN A 315 -24.25 7.92 22.61
N ARG A 316 -24.20 7.87 23.92
CA ARG A 316 -25.04 8.67 24.80
C ARG A 316 -24.20 9.43 25.81
N ARG A 317 -24.29 10.77 25.79
CA ARG A 317 -23.72 11.64 26.82
C ARG A 317 -24.62 11.61 28.07
N LEU A 318 -24.00 11.55 29.26
CA LEU A 318 -24.72 11.39 30.53
C LEU A 318 -24.54 12.63 31.42
N GLY A 319 -25.25 13.71 31.11
CA GLY A 319 -25.32 14.92 31.94
C GLY A 319 -23.99 15.67 32.13
N THR A 320 -23.03 15.08 32.86
CA THR A 320 -21.74 15.71 33.15
C THR A 320 -20.84 15.69 31.95
N ALA A 321 -20.15 16.81 31.65
CA ALA A 321 -19.24 16.94 30.53
C ALA A 321 -18.13 15.87 30.58
N GLY A 322 -18.07 15.05 29.53
CA GLY A 322 -17.12 13.94 29.39
C GLY A 322 -17.61 12.59 29.91
N ARG A 323 -18.73 12.53 30.65
CA ARG A 323 -19.35 11.25 30.99
C ARG A 323 -20.18 10.74 29.84
N ASN A 324 -19.85 9.56 29.35
CA ASN A 324 -20.56 8.97 28.20
C ASN A 324 -20.49 7.44 28.20
N ILE A 325 -21.48 6.85 27.53
CA ILE A 325 -21.51 5.43 27.17
C ILE A 325 -21.49 5.32 25.67
N THR A 326 -20.64 4.45 25.15
CA THR A 326 -20.56 4.17 23.72
C THR A 326 -20.63 2.66 23.48
N PHE A 327 -21.53 2.27 22.59
CA PHE A 327 -21.57 0.93 22.01
C PHE A 327 -21.11 1.00 20.57
N ARG A 328 -20.22 0.09 20.15
CA ARG A 328 -19.80 -0.08 18.77
C ARG A 328 -19.87 -1.54 18.38
N GLY A 329 -20.68 -1.83 17.37
CA GLY A 329 -20.76 -3.14 16.73
C GLY A 329 -20.18 -3.07 15.32
N SER A 330 -19.49 -4.11 14.88
CA SER A 330 -19.11 -4.29 13.49
C SER A 330 -19.31 -5.73 13.08
N TYR A 331 -19.68 -5.93 11.82
CA TYR A 331 -19.87 -7.24 11.19
C TYR A 331 -19.26 -7.20 9.80
N ASN A 332 -18.62 -8.29 9.41
CA ASN A 332 -18.06 -8.48 8.06
C ASN A 332 -18.21 -9.94 7.66
N TYR A 333 -18.81 -10.18 6.52
CA TYR A 333 -18.94 -11.47 5.87
C TYR A 333 -18.18 -11.45 4.56
N THR A 334 -17.40 -12.49 4.30
CA THR A 334 -16.67 -12.66 3.04
C THR A 334 -16.94 -14.05 2.49
N ASN A 335 -17.33 -14.12 1.22
CA ASN A 335 -17.37 -15.33 0.41
C ASN A 335 -16.41 -15.14 -0.75
N SER A 336 -15.42 -16.02 -0.86
CA SER A 336 -14.40 -15.99 -1.89
C SER A 336 -14.32 -17.35 -2.55
N GLU A 337 -14.33 -17.37 -3.87
CA GLU A 337 -14.13 -18.56 -4.68
C GLU A 337 -12.93 -18.32 -5.60
N SER A 338 -11.95 -19.21 -5.55
CA SER A 338 -10.76 -19.14 -6.39
C SER A 338 -10.56 -20.48 -7.10
N GLU A 339 -10.31 -20.39 -8.39
CA GLU A 339 -9.91 -21.51 -9.25
C GLU A 339 -8.53 -21.19 -9.82
N GLN A 340 -7.62 -22.14 -9.75
CA GLN A 340 -6.29 -22.02 -10.33
C GLN A 340 -6.02 -23.22 -11.24
N PHE A 341 -5.62 -22.95 -12.45
CA PHE A 341 -5.09 -23.91 -13.42
C PHE A 341 -3.61 -23.70 -13.53
N SER A 342 -2.80 -24.77 -13.43
CA SER A 342 -1.35 -24.70 -13.51
C SER A 342 -0.82 -25.89 -14.30
N ALA A 343 -0.01 -25.60 -15.31
CA ALA A 343 0.75 -26.57 -16.05
C ALA A 343 2.22 -26.17 -15.98
N SER A 344 3.09 -27.04 -15.47
CA SER A 344 4.52 -26.78 -15.37
C SER A 344 5.34 -28.00 -15.78
N THR A 345 6.42 -27.72 -16.50
CA THR A 345 7.47 -28.69 -16.81
C THR A 345 8.77 -28.19 -16.19
N THR A 346 9.41 -29.02 -15.41
CA THR A 346 10.72 -28.76 -14.79
C THR A 346 11.70 -29.83 -15.21
N ASP A 347 12.78 -29.42 -15.85
CA ASP A 347 13.91 -30.29 -16.20
C ASP A 347 15.03 -30.06 -15.17
N TYR A 348 15.50 -31.13 -14.55
CA TYR A 348 16.57 -31.16 -13.55
C TYR A 348 17.82 -31.75 -14.14
N PHE A 349 18.97 -31.07 -13.99
CA PHE A 349 20.27 -31.44 -14.56
C PHE A 349 21.28 -31.94 -13.50
N GLN A 350 21.04 -31.65 -12.20
CA GLN A 350 21.96 -31.99 -11.12
C GLN A 350 21.51 -33.21 -10.33
N LEU A 351 20.44 -33.88 -10.72
CA LEU A 351 20.03 -35.13 -10.13
C LEU A 351 20.93 -36.29 -10.64
N MET A 352 21.04 -37.38 -9.87
CA MET A 352 21.83 -38.57 -10.26
C MET A 352 21.48 -39.09 -11.67
N GLN A 353 20.27 -38.84 -12.10
CA GLN A 353 19.77 -39.09 -13.45
C GLN A 353 18.90 -37.91 -13.83
N ASP A 354 19.16 -37.32 -14.99
CA ASP A 354 18.33 -36.23 -15.52
C ASP A 354 16.87 -36.66 -15.53
N SER A 355 16.03 -35.76 -15.05
CA SER A 355 14.61 -36.03 -14.91
C SER A 355 13.77 -34.84 -15.29
N THR A 356 12.66 -35.14 -15.95
CA THR A 356 11.63 -34.13 -16.26
C THR A 356 10.41 -34.37 -15.39
N GLU A 357 10.01 -33.36 -14.63
CA GLU A 357 8.78 -33.38 -13.84
C GLU A 357 7.70 -32.55 -14.54
N ILE A 358 6.54 -33.16 -14.78
CA ILE A 358 5.38 -32.50 -15.35
C ILE A 358 4.27 -32.46 -14.29
N LEU A 359 3.82 -31.24 -13.92
CA LEU A 359 2.76 -31.03 -12.96
C LEU A 359 1.61 -30.24 -13.59
N ASN A 360 0.55 -30.95 -13.91
CA ASN A 360 -0.70 -30.36 -14.41
C ASN A 360 -1.75 -30.42 -13.30
N ARG A 361 -2.21 -29.26 -12.82
CA ARG A 361 -3.11 -29.17 -11.67
C ARG A 361 -4.26 -28.21 -11.86
N TYR A 362 -5.41 -28.60 -11.36
CA TYR A 362 -6.54 -27.75 -11.10
C TYR A 362 -6.74 -27.65 -9.59
N ILE A 363 -6.82 -26.42 -9.07
CA ILE A 363 -6.99 -26.18 -7.65
C ILE A 363 -8.20 -25.25 -7.46
N THR A 364 -9.13 -25.65 -6.62
CA THR A 364 -10.25 -24.83 -6.21
C THR A 364 -10.21 -24.53 -4.73
N THR A 365 -10.48 -23.28 -4.35
CA THR A 365 -10.37 -22.82 -2.96
C THR A 365 -11.55 -21.92 -2.57
N PRO A 366 -12.75 -22.50 -2.33
CA PRO A 366 -13.84 -21.77 -1.73
C PRO A 366 -13.51 -21.44 -0.26
N THR A 367 -13.71 -20.19 0.10
CA THR A 367 -13.50 -19.68 1.47
C THR A 367 -14.70 -18.86 1.94
N LYS A 368 -15.28 -19.23 3.06
CA LYS A 368 -16.33 -18.46 3.73
C LYS A 368 -15.84 -18.00 5.08
N SER A 369 -15.93 -16.71 5.34
CA SER A 369 -15.53 -16.16 6.63
C SER A 369 -16.50 -15.08 7.13
N TYR A 370 -16.63 -14.98 8.44
CA TYR A 370 -17.31 -13.88 9.07
C TYR A 370 -16.60 -13.47 10.35
N ASN A 371 -16.65 -12.18 10.61
CA ASN A 371 -16.04 -11.56 11.78
C ASN A 371 -17.02 -10.54 12.36
N TYR A 372 -17.25 -10.59 13.67
CA TYR A 372 -17.96 -9.53 14.37
C TYR A 372 -17.21 -9.08 15.61
N SER A 373 -17.36 -7.81 15.93
CA SER A 373 -16.78 -7.19 17.12
C SER A 373 -17.82 -6.32 17.80
N LEU A 374 -17.92 -6.47 19.11
CA LEU A 374 -18.83 -5.74 19.96
C LEU A 374 -18.03 -5.05 21.06
N ARG A 375 -17.98 -3.73 21.02
CA ARG A 375 -17.25 -2.91 21.99
C ARG A 375 -18.19 -2.04 22.79
N PHE A 376 -18.08 -2.14 24.09
CA PHE A 376 -18.73 -1.25 25.04
C PHE A 376 -17.66 -0.39 25.72
N SER A 377 -17.90 0.92 25.84
CA SER A 377 -16.97 1.85 26.48
C SER A 377 -17.73 2.80 27.42
N TYR A 378 -17.17 3.04 28.58
CA TYR A 378 -17.64 4.01 29.56
C TYR A 378 -16.52 4.97 29.92
N SER A 379 -16.83 6.26 29.96
CA SER A 379 -15.91 7.31 30.37
C SER A 379 -16.48 8.06 31.58
N GLU A 380 -15.68 8.17 32.64
CA GLU A 380 -15.98 8.89 33.87
C GLU A 380 -15.03 10.05 34.10
N PRO A 381 -15.51 11.29 34.25
CA PRO A 381 -14.67 12.41 34.67
C PRO A 381 -14.33 12.25 36.17
N ILE A 382 -13.01 12.20 36.48
CA ILE A 382 -12.53 11.98 37.86
C ILE A 382 -11.92 13.23 38.49
N PHE A 383 -11.38 14.14 37.68
CA PHE A 383 -10.91 15.46 38.06
C PHE A 383 -10.95 16.41 36.87
N ARG A 384 -10.67 17.69 37.06
CA ARG A 384 -10.78 18.71 36.02
C ARG A 384 -9.88 18.39 34.81
N GLY A 385 -10.51 17.98 33.70
CA GLY A 385 -9.86 17.54 32.47
C GLY A 385 -9.25 16.14 32.54
N GLY A 386 -9.51 15.38 33.63
CA GLY A 386 -9.11 13.99 33.77
C GLY A 386 -10.28 13.03 33.66
N PHE A 387 -10.11 11.99 32.83
CA PHE A 387 -11.12 10.99 32.51
C PHE A 387 -10.55 9.60 32.72
N LEU A 388 -11.26 8.73 33.40
CA LEU A 388 -10.98 7.30 33.44
C LEU A 388 -11.90 6.60 32.45
N GLN A 389 -11.33 5.86 31.54
CA GLN A 389 -12.07 5.11 30.53
C GLN A 389 -11.91 3.61 30.75
N PHE A 390 -13.01 2.92 30.72
CA PHE A 390 -13.12 1.46 30.71
C PHE A 390 -13.72 1.04 29.37
N SER A 391 -13.12 0.06 28.72
CA SER A 391 -13.70 -0.53 27.51
C SER A 391 -13.60 -2.04 27.58
N TYR A 392 -14.62 -2.70 27.06
CA TYR A 392 -14.59 -4.13 26.81
C TYR A 392 -14.97 -4.38 25.36
N ASN A 393 -14.15 -5.16 24.66
CA ASN A 393 -14.35 -5.56 23.27
C ASN A 393 -14.34 -7.08 23.18
N PHE A 394 -15.41 -7.64 22.64
CA PHE A 394 -15.48 -9.03 22.24
C PHE A 394 -15.38 -9.13 20.72
N GLN A 395 -14.47 -9.95 20.23
CA GLN A 395 -14.31 -10.24 18.81
C GLN A 395 -14.38 -11.74 18.56
N TYR A 396 -15.18 -12.12 17.59
CA TYR A 396 -15.22 -13.49 17.08
C TYR A 396 -14.94 -13.46 15.58
N LYS A 397 -14.07 -14.36 15.13
CA LYS A 397 -13.78 -14.60 13.72
C LYS A 397 -13.92 -16.08 13.41
N HIS A 398 -14.62 -16.39 12.35
CA HIS A 398 -14.73 -17.72 11.77
C HIS A 398 -14.25 -17.70 10.33
N SER A 399 -13.53 -18.75 9.91
CA SER A 399 -13.13 -18.95 8.53
C SER A 399 -13.17 -20.44 8.22
N ASN A 400 -13.81 -20.79 7.12
CA ASN A 400 -13.84 -22.15 6.59
C ASN A 400 -13.30 -22.11 5.16
N THR A 401 -12.23 -22.87 4.91
CA THR A 401 -11.56 -22.98 3.62
C THR A 401 -11.48 -24.44 3.22
N ASP A 402 -11.90 -24.76 2.00
CA ASP A 402 -11.79 -26.08 1.40
C ASP A 402 -10.93 -25.94 0.12
N ASN A 403 -9.66 -26.31 0.21
CA ASN A 403 -8.75 -26.32 -0.92
C ASN A 403 -8.69 -27.74 -1.48
N SER A 404 -9.24 -27.93 -2.67
CA SER A 404 -9.22 -29.22 -3.38
C SER A 404 -8.28 -29.12 -4.57
N THR A 405 -7.27 -30.00 -4.60
CA THR A 405 -6.27 -30.11 -5.66
C THR A 405 -6.54 -31.35 -6.50
N TYR A 406 -6.60 -31.19 -7.81
CA TYR A 406 -6.79 -32.26 -8.77
C TYR A 406 -5.58 -32.36 -9.70
N ASP A 407 -5.02 -33.54 -9.83
CA ASP A 407 -3.99 -33.84 -10.82
C ASP A 407 -4.68 -34.10 -12.17
N MET A 408 -4.17 -33.46 -13.21
CA MET A 408 -4.69 -33.51 -14.58
C MET A 408 -3.77 -34.39 -15.45
N PRO A 409 -4.28 -34.97 -16.57
CA PRO A 409 -3.44 -35.74 -17.51
C PRO A 409 -2.26 -34.96 -18.07
N LEU A 410 -1.23 -35.65 -18.51
CA LEU A 410 -0.01 -35.01 -19.07
C LEU A 410 -0.32 -34.19 -20.33
N GLU A 411 -1.25 -34.64 -21.17
CA GLU A 411 -1.69 -33.95 -22.39
C GLU A 411 -2.67 -32.83 -22.16
N TRP A 412 -3.07 -32.58 -20.90
CA TRP A 412 -4.01 -31.51 -20.58
C TRP A 412 -3.36 -30.13 -20.74
N THR A 413 -4.13 -29.21 -21.31
CA THR A 413 -3.76 -27.80 -21.42
C THR A 413 -4.74 -26.90 -20.67
N ILE A 414 -4.27 -25.74 -20.21
CA ILE A 414 -5.05 -24.80 -19.41
C ILE A 414 -6.33 -24.35 -20.13
N ASP A 415 -6.29 -24.21 -21.46
CA ASP A 415 -7.42 -23.75 -22.27
C ASP A 415 -8.59 -24.72 -22.27
N GLN A 416 -8.36 -26.00 -21.99
CA GLN A 416 -9.40 -27.03 -21.88
C GLN A 416 -10.25 -26.87 -20.62
N GLY A 417 -9.78 -26.09 -19.64
CA GLY A 417 -10.46 -25.91 -18.36
C GLY A 417 -10.52 -27.20 -17.53
N PHE A 418 -11.33 -27.19 -16.47
CA PHE A 418 -11.52 -28.37 -15.62
C PHE A 418 -12.52 -29.33 -16.23
N VAL A 419 -12.08 -30.55 -16.50
CA VAL A 419 -12.89 -31.67 -16.97
C VAL A 419 -12.98 -32.73 -15.87
N PRO A 420 -14.10 -32.88 -15.16
CA PRO A 420 -14.23 -33.77 -14.01
C PRO A 420 -13.84 -35.23 -14.30
N ALA A 421 -14.09 -35.69 -15.52
CA ALA A 421 -13.73 -37.05 -15.93
C ALA A 421 -12.23 -37.31 -16.07
N TRP A 422 -11.42 -36.24 -16.14
CA TRP A 422 -9.96 -36.32 -16.33
C TRP A 422 -9.19 -36.02 -15.06
N GLY A 423 -9.78 -35.21 -14.14
CA GLY A 423 -9.11 -34.80 -12.90
C GLY A 423 -9.21 -35.88 -11.83
N SER A 424 -8.10 -36.30 -11.27
CA SER A 424 -8.07 -37.14 -10.08
C SER A 424 -7.80 -36.29 -8.83
N LEU A 425 -8.69 -36.39 -7.83
CA LEU A 425 -8.50 -35.67 -6.57
C LEU A 425 -7.22 -36.15 -5.88
N ASN A 426 -6.28 -35.25 -5.68
CA ASN A 426 -5.08 -35.49 -4.91
C ASN A 426 -5.36 -35.17 -3.44
N THR A 427 -5.63 -36.20 -2.65
CA THR A 427 -5.98 -36.07 -1.24
C THR A 427 -4.83 -35.53 -0.40
N ASP A 428 -3.58 -35.85 -0.75
CA ASP A 428 -2.38 -35.48 0.00
C ASP A 428 -2.05 -33.99 -0.15
N LEU A 429 -2.56 -33.33 -1.20
CA LEU A 429 -2.42 -31.90 -1.43
C LEU A 429 -3.69 -31.11 -1.12
N SER A 430 -4.82 -31.81 -0.93
CA SER A 430 -6.10 -31.18 -0.62
C SER A 430 -6.20 -30.85 0.87
N LYS A 431 -6.67 -29.64 1.20
CA LYS A 431 -6.63 -29.09 2.56
C LYS A 431 -8.00 -28.56 2.96
N LYS A 432 -8.47 -28.96 4.13
CA LYS A 432 -9.66 -28.39 4.76
C LYS A 432 -9.26 -27.73 6.08
N ALA A 433 -9.68 -26.49 6.27
CA ALA A 433 -9.34 -25.73 7.47
C ALA A 433 -10.55 -24.95 7.97
N GLU A 434 -10.99 -25.27 9.19
CA GLU A 434 -11.97 -24.49 9.91
C GLU A 434 -11.28 -23.80 11.09
N TYR A 435 -11.31 -22.47 11.09
CA TYR A 435 -10.66 -21.64 12.08
C TYR A 435 -11.67 -20.79 12.85
N ASN A 436 -11.62 -20.86 14.18
CA ASN A 436 -12.40 -19.99 15.05
C ASN A 436 -11.46 -19.23 15.99
N TYR A 437 -11.72 -17.94 16.14
CA TYR A 437 -10.94 -17.04 16.99
C TYR A 437 -11.83 -16.21 17.88
N TYR A 438 -11.57 -16.29 19.17
CA TYR A 438 -12.25 -15.54 20.22
C TYR A 438 -11.25 -14.62 20.89
N ASN A 439 -11.55 -13.33 20.93
CA ASN A 439 -10.72 -12.33 21.62
C ASN A 439 -11.58 -11.51 22.57
N HIS A 440 -11.22 -11.54 23.83
CA HIS A 440 -11.77 -10.69 24.87
C HIS A 440 -10.73 -9.64 25.21
N GLN A 441 -11.07 -8.37 25.09
CA GLN A 441 -10.16 -7.27 25.35
C GLN A 441 -10.76 -6.32 26.36
N ALA A 442 -10.11 -6.20 27.51
CA ALA A 442 -10.46 -5.23 28.55
C ALA A 442 -9.39 -4.11 28.55
N ASP A 443 -9.82 -2.88 28.33
CA ASP A 443 -8.95 -1.71 28.31
C ASP A 443 -9.25 -0.79 29.50
N VAL A 444 -8.20 -0.29 30.12
CA VAL A 444 -8.28 0.77 31.12
C VAL A 444 -7.33 1.88 30.69
N ALA A 445 -7.83 3.11 30.63
CA ALA A 445 -7.03 4.27 30.22
C ALA A 445 -7.37 5.50 31.06
N LEU A 446 -6.30 6.18 31.52
CA LEU A 446 -6.39 7.51 32.12
C LEU A 446 -6.09 8.54 31.02
N ARG A 447 -7.03 9.45 30.82
CA ARG A 447 -6.89 10.56 29.87
C ARG A 447 -6.90 11.88 30.61
N TRP A 448 -5.89 12.69 30.37
CA TRP A 448 -5.76 14.00 30.97
C TRP A 448 -5.62 15.07 29.90
N ILE A 449 -6.64 15.93 29.81
CA ILE A 449 -6.76 16.95 28.76
C ILE A 449 -6.68 18.33 29.41
N ARG A 450 -5.68 19.12 29.00
CA ARG A 450 -5.51 20.54 29.36
C ARG A 450 -5.35 21.35 28.08
N GLN A 451 -5.43 22.70 28.19
CA GLN A 451 -5.35 23.59 27.02
C GLN A 451 -4.13 23.32 26.11
N LYS A 452 -2.97 23.02 26.71
CA LYS A 452 -1.70 22.78 26.00
C LYS A 452 -1.22 21.34 26.03
N MET A 453 -1.79 20.51 26.89
CA MET A 453 -1.31 19.14 27.13
C MET A 453 -2.45 18.14 27.05
N GLN A 454 -2.19 17.05 26.38
CA GLN A 454 -3.04 15.86 26.38
C GLN A 454 -2.16 14.65 26.69
N LEU A 455 -2.57 13.85 27.67
CA LEU A 455 -1.91 12.63 28.06
C LEU A 455 -2.94 11.51 28.10
N ASN A 456 -2.64 10.40 27.45
CA ASN A 456 -3.40 9.17 27.50
C ASN A 456 -2.46 8.03 27.85
N VAL A 457 -2.68 7.41 29.01
CA VAL A 457 -1.92 6.25 29.48
C VAL A 457 -2.90 5.12 29.69
N GLY A 458 -2.67 3.99 29.06
CA GLY A 458 -3.59 2.88 29.14
C GLY A 458 -2.90 1.52 29.09
N ALA A 459 -3.65 0.51 29.43
CA ALA A 459 -3.26 -0.88 29.32
C ALA A 459 -4.45 -1.70 28.82
N SER A 460 -4.14 -2.68 27.99
CA SER A 460 -5.08 -3.61 27.42
C SER A 460 -4.73 -5.04 27.83
N PHE A 461 -5.71 -5.76 28.33
CA PHE A 461 -5.65 -7.17 28.73
C PHE A 461 -6.45 -7.98 27.73
N GLN A 462 -5.80 -8.94 27.07
CA GLN A 462 -6.37 -9.61 25.91
C GLN A 462 -6.22 -11.14 26.03
N PRO A 463 -7.09 -11.85 26.76
CA PRO A 463 -7.20 -13.31 26.64
C PRO A 463 -7.81 -13.67 25.29
N GLN A 464 -7.13 -14.56 24.59
CA GLN A 464 -7.47 -15.01 23.24
C GLN A 464 -7.53 -16.52 23.19
N ARG A 465 -8.51 -17.06 22.49
CA ARG A 465 -8.60 -18.49 22.20
C ARG A 465 -8.78 -18.69 20.70
N SER A 466 -7.95 -19.53 20.12
CA SER A 466 -8.04 -19.97 18.73
C SER A 466 -8.29 -21.48 18.70
N THR A 467 -9.16 -21.92 17.81
CA THR A 467 -9.35 -23.35 17.50
C THR A 467 -9.14 -23.54 16.00
N LEU A 468 -8.47 -24.60 15.61
CA LEU A 468 -8.28 -25.01 14.24
C LEU A 468 -8.58 -26.48 14.10
N THR A 469 -9.57 -26.82 13.27
CA THR A 469 -9.78 -28.16 12.72
C THR A 469 -9.14 -28.17 11.34
N TYR A 470 -8.17 -29.07 11.14
CA TYR A 470 -7.37 -29.13 9.90
C TYR A 470 -7.26 -30.56 9.41
N GLN A 471 -7.41 -30.75 8.09
CA GLN A 471 -7.22 -32.02 7.40
C GLN A 471 -6.42 -31.81 6.12
N MET A 472 -5.44 -32.68 5.88
CA MET A 472 -4.67 -32.80 4.63
C MET A 472 -4.23 -34.25 4.46
N GLY A 473 -4.70 -34.92 3.41
CA GLY A 473 -4.51 -36.37 3.27
C GLY A 473 -5.05 -37.14 4.47
N ASP A 474 -4.24 -38.03 5.00
CA ASP A 474 -4.53 -38.82 6.22
C ASP A 474 -4.28 -38.03 7.51
N TYR A 475 -3.66 -36.85 7.44
CA TYR A 475 -3.42 -36.02 8.61
C TYR A 475 -4.65 -35.21 8.96
N ALA A 476 -5.19 -35.48 10.14
CA ALA A 476 -6.31 -34.70 10.68
C ALA A 476 -6.01 -34.30 12.12
N VAL A 477 -6.26 -33.02 12.45
CA VAL A 477 -6.00 -32.48 13.79
C VAL A 477 -7.00 -31.43 14.20
N ASP A 478 -7.41 -31.54 15.46
CA ASP A 478 -8.11 -30.49 16.19
C ASP A 478 -7.17 -29.86 17.21
N THR A 479 -6.88 -28.61 17.07
CA THR A 479 -5.96 -27.92 17.98
C THR A 479 -6.59 -26.67 18.59
N VAL A 480 -6.22 -26.41 19.83
CA VAL A 480 -6.70 -25.26 20.60
C VAL A 480 -5.51 -24.52 21.17
N ARG A 481 -5.49 -23.21 20.99
CA ARG A 481 -4.46 -22.35 21.56
C ARG A 481 -5.11 -21.23 22.37
N THR A 482 -4.67 -21.08 23.62
CA THR A 482 -5.08 -19.96 24.48
C THR A 482 -3.84 -19.12 24.78
N VAL A 483 -3.97 -17.81 24.62
CA VAL A 483 -2.88 -16.84 24.83
C VAL A 483 -3.42 -15.66 25.59
N PHE A 484 -2.63 -15.12 26.51
CA PHE A 484 -2.89 -13.87 27.20
C PHE A 484 -1.89 -12.81 26.75
N ASN A 485 -2.41 -11.69 26.25
CA ASN A 485 -1.59 -10.56 25.84
C ASN A 485 -1.82 -9.36 26.76
N PHE A 486 -0.74 -8.66 27.10
CA PHE A 486 -0.75 -7.38 27.78
C PHE A 486 -0.10 -6.34 26.89
N THR A 487 -0.81 -5.25 26.60
CA THR A 487 -0.32 -4.21 25.70
C THR A 487 -0.47 -2.82 26.34
N PRO A 488 0.63 -2.22 26.81
CA PRO A 488 0.63 -0.85 27.32
C PRO A 488 0.60 0.15 26.17
N THR A 489 -0.04 1.31 26.44
CA THR A 489 -0.12 2.44 25.51
C THR A 489 0.16 3.75 26.21
N LEU A 490 0.85 4.66 25.51
CA LEU A 490 1.07 6.04 25.94
C LEU A 490 0.88 6.95 24.71
N ASP A 491 0.04 7.97 24.82
CA ASP A 491 -0.03 9.07 23.86
C ASP A 491 0.07 10.39 24.65
N PHE A 492 1.13 11.14 24.36
CA PHE A 492 1.41 12.44 24.97
C PHE A 492 1.48 13.49 23.88
N ARG A 493 0.67 14.56 24.01
CA ARG A 493 0.70 15.70 23.10
C ARG A 493 0.88 16.98 23.89
N TYR A 494 1.81 17.83 23.45
CA TYR A 494 2.04 19.15 24.02
C TYR A 494 2.02 20.22 22.93
N LYS A 495 1.14 21.22 23.08
CA LYS A 495 1.01 22.37 22.18
C LYS A 495 1.76 23.56 22.78
N PHE A 496 2.93 23.89 22.23
CA PHE A 496 3.68 25.08 22.64
C PHE A 496 2.90 26.35 22.33
N ASN A 497 2.32 26.38 21.11
CA ASN A 497 1.43 27.44 20.63
C ASN A 497 0.47 26.85 19.55
N LYS A 498 -0.28 27.70 18.83
CA LYS A 498 -1.24 27.29 17.81
C LYS A 498 -0.61 26.57 16.60
N THR A 499 0.67 26.80 16.36
CA THR A 499 1.38 26.29 15.18
C THR A 499 2.56 25.38 15.53
N SER A 500 2.79 25.09 16.80
CA SER A 500 3.91 24.26 17.26
C SER A 500 3.43 23.22 18.26
N GLN A 501 3.70 21.96 17.99
CA GLN A 501 3.32 20.84 18.87
C GLN A 501 4.36 19.71 18.86
N LEU A 502 4.43 19.03 19.98
CA LEU A 502 5.14 17.76 20.18
C LEU A 502 4.14 16.65 20.46
N ARG A 503 4.29 15.50 19.84
CA ARG A 503 3.56 14.28 20.17
C ARG A 503 4.54 13.15 20.39
N VAL A 504 4.32 12.37 21.43
CA VAL A 504 5.03 11.14 21.74
C VAL A 504 4.01 10.03 21.87
N ASN A 505 4.18 8.97 21.09
CA ASN A 505 3.30 7.82 21.12
C ASN A 505 4.13 6.55 21.34
N TYR A 506 3.74 5.75 22.33
CA TYR A 506 4.26 4.41 22.53
C TYR A 506 3.13 3.40 22.50
N ARG A 507 3.35 2.30 21.77
CA ARG A 507 2.39 1.20 21.67
C ARG A 507 3.13 -0.15 21.68
N GLY A 508 2.78 -1.01 22.62
CA GLY A 508 3.09 -2.44 22.59
C GLY A 508 2.03 -3.18 21.76
N ARG A 509 2.43 -4.18 21.00
CA ARG A 509 1.52 -5.05 20.25
C ARG A 509 2.05 -6.47 20.20
N SER A 510 1.21 -7.45 20.59
CA SER A 510 1.49 -8.87 20.38
C SER A 510 0.87 -9.35 19.07
N SER A 511 1.59 -10.23 18.37
CA SER A 511 1.13 -10.91 17.15
C SER A 511 1.34 -12.40 17.30
N GLN A 512 0.28 -13.18 17.04
CA GLN A 512 0.32 -14.64 17.11
C GLN A 512 0.86 -15.22 15.80
N PRO A 513 1.59 -16.38 15.85
CA PRO A 513 1.86 -17.16 14.65
C PRO A 513 0.55 -17.63 14.02
N SER A 514 0.56 -17.90 12.73
CA SER A 514 -0.53 -18.57 12.04
C SER A 514 -0.76 -19.95 12.67
N MET A 515 -2.02 -20.40 12.80
CA MET A 515 -2.30 -21.73 13.34
C MET A 515 -1.76 -22.84 12.42
N THR A 516 -1.71 -22.60 11.12
CA THR A 516 -1.12 -23.54 10.14
C THR A 516 0.40 -23.65 10.29
N ASP A 517 1.09 -22.56 10.65
CA ASP A 517 2.53 -22.58 10.90
C ASP A 517 2.91 -23.39 12.17
N LEU A 518 1.93 -23.69 13.02
CA LEU A 518 2.11 -24.50 14.23
C LEU A 518 1.89 -25.99 14.01
N LEU A 519 1.40 -26.40 12.84
CA LEU A 519 1.16 -27.80 12.54
C LEU A 519 2.47 -28.47 12.10
N PRO A 520 2.80 -29.67 12.60
CA PRO A 520 4.01 -30.40 12.19
C PRO A 520 3.79 -31.12 10.86
N ILE A 521 3.44 -30.36 9.82
CA ILE A 521 3.16 -30.90 8.48
C ILE A 521 4.07 -30.25 7.44
N SER A 522 4.28 -30.98 6.35
CA SER A 522 5.01 -30.52 5.17
C SER A 522 4.02 -30.25 4.04
N ASP A 523 4.02 -29.04 3.51
CA ASP A 523 3.25 -28.64 2.33
C ASP A 523 4.14 -28.73 1.10
N ASN A 524 3.93 -29.75 0.28
CA ASN A 524 4.67 -30.05 -0.93
C ASN A 524 3.86 -29.69 -2.20
N THR A 525 2.91 -28.78 -2.10
CA THR A 525 2.12 -28.31 -3.26
C THR A 525 3.02 -27.76 -4.37
N ASP A 526 4.11 -27.10 -3.98
CA ASP A 526 5.20 -26.70 -4.86
C ASP A 526 6.47 -27.46 -4.40
N PRO A 527 6.96 -28.45 -5.18
CA PRO A 527 8.13 -29.26 -4.79
C PRO A 527 9.41 -28.44 -4.61
N LEU A 528 9.55 -27.31 -5.32
CA LEU A 528 10.71 -26.41 -5.20
C LEU A 528 10.56 -25.40 -4.05
N ASN A 529 9.42 -25.35 -3.37
CA ASN A 529 9.17 -24.44 -2.25
C ASN A 529 8.37 -25.14 -1.15
N VAL A 530 8.95 -26.18 -0.58
CA VAL A 530 8.34 -26.98 0.49
C VAL A 530 8.24 -26.14 1.76
N ARG A 531 7.07 -26.15 2.40
CA ARG A 531 6.84 -25.43 3.65
C ARG A 531 6.54 -26.40 4.79
N VAL A 532 7.32 -26.30 5.87
CA VAL A 532 7.17 -27.12 7.08
C VAL A 532 6.73 -26.23 8.23
N GLY A 533 5.74 -26.66 9.00
CA GLY A 533 5.31 -25.91 10.18
C GLY A 533 6.18 -26.19 11.41
N ASN A 534 6.08 -25.31 12.43
CA ASN A 534 6.84 -25.38 13.67
C ASN A 534 5.93 -25.20 14.89
N PRO A 535 5.60 -26.28 15.63
CA PRO A 535 4.77 -26.23 16.84
C PRO A 535 5.39 -25.39 17.97
N GLY A 536 6.71 -25.17 17.95
CA GLY A 536 7.45 -24.42 18.96
C GLY A 536 7.35 -22.91 18.88
N LEU A 537 6.62 -22.35 17.90
CA LEU A 537 6.52 -20.90 17.69
C LEU A 537 5.86 -20.17 18.84
N LYS A 538 6.51 -19.12 19.27
CA LYS A 538 6.05 -18.17 20.29
C LYS A 538 5.45 -16.92 19.64
N PRO A 539 4.52 -16.24 20.31
CA PRO A 539 4.05 -14.93 19.87
C PRO A 539 5.19 -13.91 19.77
N SER A 540 5.14 -13.08 18.75
CA SER A 540 6.02 -11.92 18.67
C SER A 540 5.43 -10.73 19.43
N PHE A 541 6.30 -9.86 19.97
CA PHE A 541 5.91 -8.63 20.63
C PHE A 541 6.65 -7.45 20.01
N THR A 542 5.89 -6.48 19.52
CA THR A 542 6.42 -5.27 18.88
C THR A 542 6.29 -4.09 19.82
N ASN A 543 7.42 -3.46 20.15
CA ASN A 543 7.48 -2.17 20.80
C ASN A 543 7.65 -1.08 19.75
N SER A 544 6.81 -0.07 19.76
CA SER A 544 6.88 1.06 18.83
C SER A 544 6.82 2.38 19.58
N LEU A 545 7.88 3.20 19.46
CA LEU A 545 7.94 4.55 19.97
C LEU A 545 7.98 5.51 18.78
N MET A 546 7.10 6.50 18.77
CA MET A 546 7.06 7.56 17.76
C MET A 546 7.13 8.91 18.45
N VAL A 547 7.96 9.80 17.91
CA VAL A 547 8.08 11.19 18.33
C VAL A 547 7.86 12.06 17.11
N PHE A 548 6.96 12.99 17.22
CA PHE A 548 6.60 13.91 16.15
C PHE A 548 6.65 15.35 16.69
N TYR A 549 7.39 16.21 16.01
CA TYR A 549 7.42 17.65 16.31
C TYR A 549 7.21 18.44 15.02
N ASN A 550 6.30 19.39 15.07
CA ASN A 550 6.11 20.34 13.98
C ASN A 550 5.96 21.75 14.48
N THR A 551 6.48 22.70 13.72
CA THR A 551 6.31 24.12 13.95
C THR A 551 6.20 24.88 12.64
N PHE A 552 5.40 25.95 12.64
CA PHE A 552 5.27 26.84 11.49
C PHE A 552 5.18 28.30 11.93
N ASN A 553 6.07 29.13 11.40
CA ASN A 553 6.02 30.58 11.60
C ASN A 553 5.34 31.21 10.40
N VAL A 554 4.13 31.76 10.61
CA VAL A 554 3.28 32.33 9.57
C VAL A 554 3.91 33.57 8.95
N ASP A 555 4.49 34.47 9.76
CA ASP A 555 5.04 35.74 9.30
C ASP A 555 6.28 35.54 8.41
N LYS A 556 7.13 34.62 8.81
CA LYS A 556 8.34 34.25 8.07
C LYS A 556 8.13 33.18 7.01
N GLN A 557 6.93 32.58 6.95
CA GLN A 557 6.61 31.45 6.07
C GLN A 557 7.68 30.33 6.15
N ARG A 558 8.02 29.94 7.39
CA ARG A 558 9.01 28.92 7.67
C ARG A 558 8.39 27.79 8.49
N GLY A 559 8.54 26.59 8.01
CA GLY A 559 8.08 25.36 8.67
C GLY A 559 9.24 24.42 8.95
N LEU A 560 9.15 23.72 10.08
CA LEU A 560 9.98 22.58 10.42
C LEU A 560 9.07 21.43 10.84
N MET A 561 9.31 20.26 10.30
CA MET A 561 8.68 19.02 10.66
C MET A 561 9.77 17.99 11.00
N THR A 562 9.56 17.27 12.09
CA THR A 562 10.39 16.11 12.41
C THR A 562 9.51 14.93 12.78
N HIS A 563 9.89 13.75 12.34
CA HIS A 563 9.29 12.49 12.73
C HIS A 563 10.39 11.50 13.04
N PHE A 564 10.34 10.89 14.20
CA PHE A 564 11.24 9.84 14.64
C PHE A 564 10.43 8.62 15.06
N ARG A 565 10.84 7.43 14.64
CA ARG A 565 10.24 6.16 15.02
C ARG A 565 11.33 5.15 15.37
N PHE A 566 11.19 4.54 16.52
CA PHE A 566 11.94 3.35 16.91
C PHE A 566 10.98 2.17 17.04
N GLN A 567 11.33 1.05 16.46
CA GLN A 567 10.58 -0.18 16.54
C GLN A 567 11.51 -1.34 16.84
N ASN A 568 11.15 -2.17 17.82
CA ASN A 568 11.83 -3.41 18.17
C ASN A 568 10.83 -4.55 18.19
N VAL A 569 11.20 -5.71 17.63
CA VAL A 569 10.36 -6.91 17.58
C VAL A 569 11.04 -8.01 18.37
N MET A 570 10.44 -8.37 19.49
CA MET A 570 10.86 -9.51 20.31
C MET A 570 10.20 -10.78 19.79
N ASN A 571 10.92 -11.90 19.76
CA ASN A 571 10.46 -13.18 19.18
C ASN A 571 9.89 -13.00 17.77
N SER A 572 10.56 -12.24 16.93
CA SER A 572 10.17 -12.08 15.52
C SER A 572 10.11 -13.45 14.86
N ILE A 573 9.06 -13.71 14.07
CA ILE A 573 8.97 -14.93 13.28
C ILE A 573 9.70 -14.69 11.97
N SER A 574 10.74 -15.47 11.70
CA SER A 574 11.54 -15.44 10.49
C SER A 574 11.50 -16.83 9.84
N ASN A 575 11.51 -16.86 8.51
CA ASN A 575 11.59 -18.11 7.79
C ASN A 575 13.05 -18.57 7.71
N ARG A 576 13.33 -19.74 8.24
CA ARG A 576 14.53 -20.48 7.93
C ARG A 576 14.34 -21.14 6.58
N LYS A 577 15.29 -20.94 5.68
CA LYS A 577 15.31 -21.58 4.36
C LYS A 577 16.50 -22.50 4.27
N THR A 578 16.26 -23.76 3.95
CA THR A 578 17.30 -24.74 3.60
C THR A 578 17.24 -24.93 2.10
N TYR A 579 18.36 -24.73 1.42
CA TYR A 579 18.48 -24.85 -0.02
C TYR A 579 18.88 -26.28 -0.40
N ASP A 580 18.29 -26.81 -1.45
CA ASP A 580 18.65 -28.07 -2.08
C ASP A 580 19.41 -27.78 -3.38
N GLU A 581 20.71 -28.01 -3.37
CA GLU A 581 21.59 -27.74 -4.51
C GLU A 581 21.25 -28.60 -5.74
N SER A 582 20.69 -29.78 -5.54
CA SER A 582 20.38 -30.71 -6.65
C SER A 582 19.12 -30.34 -7.42
N THR A 583 18.15 -29.73 -6.76
CA THR A 583 16.87 -29.34 -7.37
C THR A 583 16.72 -27.84 -7.56
N GLY A 584 17.53 -27.04 -6.85
CA GLY A 584 17.37 -25.58 -6.77
C GLY A 584 16.18 -25.14 -5.92
N GLY A 585 15.59 -26.06 -5.17
CA GLY A 585 14.43 -25.83 -4.30
C GLY A 585 14.80 -25.36 -2.90
N TYR A 586 13.77 -25.01 -2.11
CA TYR A 586 13.89 -24.59 -0.72
C TYR A 586 12.91 -25.32 0.17
N VAL A 587 13.41 -25.76 1.34
CA VAL A 587 12.55 -26.11 2.47
C VAL A 587 12.49 -24.92 3.41
N THR A 588 11.30 -24.43 3.68
CA THR A 588 11.07 -23.24 4.51
C THR A 588 10.35 -23.61 5.80
N MET A 589 10.91 -23.23 6.96
CA MET A 589 10.31 -23.43 8.28
C MET A 589 10.31 -22.11 9.06
N PRO A 590 9.15 -21.67 9.62
CA PRO A 590 9.10 -20.48 10.46
C PRO A 590 9.73 -20.72 11.83
N GLU A 591 10.56 -19.80 12.30
CA GLU A 591 11.22 -19.85 13.61
C GLU A 591 11.24 -18.48 14.29
N ASN A 592 11.30 -18.49 15.64
CA ASN A 592 11.45 -17.25 16.40
C ASN A 592 12.91 -16.81 16.46
N ILE A 593 13.12 -15.53 16.19
CA ILE A 593 14.45 -14.91 16.26
C ILE A 593 14.37 -13.55 16.95
N ASN A 594 15.41 -13.16 17.68
CA ASN A 594 15.53 -11.86 18.31
C ASN A 594 16.65 -11.04 17.68
N GLY A 595 16.56 -9.72 17.82
CA GLY A 595 17.54 -8.78 17.30
C GLY A 595 16.99 -7.84 16.22
N ASN A 596 15.74 -8.04 15.78
CA ASN A 596 15.09 -7.21 14.76
C ASN A 596 14.65 -5.86 15.35
N TRP A 597 15.24 -4.78 14.86
CA TRP A 597 14.84 -3.42 15.21
C TRP A 597 15.08 -2.43 14.07
N ASN A 598 14.33 -1.37 14.07
CA ASN A 598 14.39 -0.32 13.07
C ASN A 598 14.35 1.05 13.73
N LEU A 599 15.21 1.94 13.25
CA LEU A 599 15.23 3.35 13.58
C LEU A 599 14.94 4.15 12.31
N PHE A 600 13.98 5.05 12.37
CA PHE A 600 13.58 5.87 11.24
C PHE A 600 13.41 7.31 11.65
N GLY A 601 13.95 8.24 10.86
CA GLY A 601 13.84 9.67 11.09
C GLY A 601 13.56 10.44 9.81
N ILE A 602 12.75 11.49 9.93
CA ILE A 602 12.50 12.49 8.88
C ILE A 602 12.67 13.87 9.47
N ILE A 603 13.31 14.76 8.71
CA ILE A 603 13.36 16.20 8.95
C ILE A 603 12.96 16.89 7.64
N GLY A 604 11.86 17.64 7.68
CA GLY A 604 11.39 18.44 6.54
C GLY A 604 11.40 19.92 6.88
N THR A 605 11.90 20.76 5.97
CA THR A 605 11.84 22.21 6.12
C THR A 605 11.20 22.86 4.89
N ASN A 606 10.44 23.89 5.14
CA ASN A 606 9.96 24.81 4.13
C ASN A 606 10.36 26.22 4.56
N THR A 607 11.11 26.92 3.74
CA THR A 607 11.65 28.22 4.08
C THR A 607 11.49 29.19 2.92
N ALA A 608 10.65 30.23 3.11
CA ALA A 608 10.67 31.40 2.24
C ALA A 608 11.90 32.26 2.58
N LEU A 609 12.62 32.69 1.56
CA LEU A 609 13.74 33.61 1.72
C LEU A 609 13.25 35.03 2.05
N ARG A 610 14.17 35.98 2.25
CA ARG A 610 13.83 37.37 2.49
C ARG A 610 12.94 37.94 1.37
N ASN A 611 13.23 37.60 0.12
CA ASN A 611 12.32 37.79 -0.99
C ASN A 611 11.41 36.53 -1.07
N LYS A 612 10.14 36.69 -0.67
CA LYS A 612 9.16 35.57 -0.60
C LYS A 612 8.85 34.92 -1.94
N LYS A 613 9.36 35.48 -3.06
CA LYS A 613 9.30 34.81 -4.37
C LYS A 613 10.19 33.58 -4.46
N PHE A 614 11.19 33.47 -3.56
CA PHE A 614 12.08 32.32 -3.47
C PHE A 614 11.73 31.47 -2.25
N THR A 615 11.54 30.18 -2.47
CA THR A 615 11.32 29.17 -1.43
C THR A 615 12.32 28.03 -1.59
N ILE A 616 12.79 27.52 -0.45
CA ILE A 616 13.65 26.32 -0.37
C ILE A 616 12.91 25.30 0.48
N ASN A 617 12.75 24.11 -0.06
CA ASN A 617 12.22 22.94 0.65
C ASN A 617 13.34 21.92 0.76
N THR A 618 13.52 21.36 1.95
CA THR A 618 14.43 20.23 2.18
C THR A 618 13.64 19.10 2.82
N PHE A 619 14.01 17.88 2.49
CA PHE A 619 13.41 16.68 3.08
C PHE A 619 14.51 15.63 3.23
N THR A 620 14.96 15.47 4.48
CA THR A 620 15.99 14.51 4.86
C THR A 620 15.34 13.28 5.47
N ARG A 621 15.69 12.11 5.02
CA ARG A 621 15.25 10.81 5.52
C ARG A 621 16.48 10.01 5.97
N ALA A 622 16.41 9.41 7.15
CA ALA A 622 17.39 8.45 7.62
C ALA A 622 16.66 7.21 8.16
N SER A 623 17.12 6.03 7.76
CA SER A 623 16.62 4.76 8.29
C SER A 623 17.79 3.84 8.58
N TYR A 624 17.79 3.24 9.77
CA TYR A 624 18.73 2.19 10.14
C TYR A 624 17.96 0.94 10.53
N ASN A 625 18.23 -0.15 9.83
CA ASN A 625 17.59 -1.45 10.04
C ASN A 625 18.63 -2.45 10.53
N ASN A 626 18.34 -3.13 11.63
CA ASN A 626 19.04 -4.32 12.06
C ASN A 626 18.12 -5.51 11.87
N ILE A 627 18.35 -6.30 10.82
CA ILE A 627 17.53 -7.44 10.43
C ILE A 627 18.33 -8.69 10.70
N VAL A 628 17.78 -9.58 11.51
CA VAL A 628 18.35 -10.89 11.80
C VAL A 628 17.50 -11.95 11.13
N SER A 629 18.13 -12.85 10.39
CA SER A 629 17.49 -13.96 9.68
C SER A 629 18.30 -15.23 9.83
N TYR A 630 17.69 -16.38 9.54
CA TYR A 630 18.41 -17.63 9.42
C TYR A 630 18.81 -17.86 7.96
N ILE A 631 20.06 -18.29 7.77
CA ILE A 631 20.58 -18.75 6.49
C ILE A 631 21.25 -20.10 6.79
N SER A 632 20.86 -21.15 6.07
CA SER A 632 21.41 -22.48 6.28
C SER A 632 21.45 -23.26 4.97
N ASP A 633 22.60 -23.87 4.73
CA ASP A 633 22.82 -24.91 3.72
C ASP A 633 22.70 -26.33 4.31
N SER A 634 22.46 -26.44 5.61
CA SER A 634 22.35 -27.70 6.32
C SER A 634 21.05 -27.85 7.11
N SER A 635 20.63 -29.07 7.38
CA SER A 635 19.43 -29.39 8.14
C SER A 635 19.54 -29.12 9.66
N ALA A 636 20.73 -28.87 10.19
CA ALA A 636 20.97 -28.65 11.61
C ALA A 636 20.95 -27.15 11.97
N LEU A 637 20.17 -26.78 13.00
CA LEU A 637 20.18 -25.44 13.59
C LEU A 637 21.47 -25.17 14.32
N SER A 638 22.20 -24.12 13.94
CA SER A 638 23.30 -23.60 14.72
C SER A 638 23.21 -22.08 14.88
N GLU A 639 23.91 -21.50 15.87
CA GLU A 639 24.03 -20.03 16.01
C GLU A 639 24.79 -19.40 14.83
N ALA A 640 25.65 -20.18 14.17
CA ALA A 640 26.40 -19.74 13.00
C ALA A 640 25.48 -19.48 11.77
N ASP A 641 24.27 -20.03 11.75
CA ASP A 641 23.32 -19.84 10.67
C ASP A 641 22.58 -18.49 10.73
N LYS A 642 22.88 -17.66 11.72
CA LYS A 642 22.27 -16.32 11.83
C LYS A 642 23.03 -15.30 11.01
N ASN A 643 22.33 -14.72 10.04
CA ASN A 643 22.81 -13.52 9.35
C ASN A 643 22.21 -12.26 9.98
N THR A 644 23.06 -11.29 10.28
CA THR A 644 22.64 -9.96 10.71
C THR A 644 22.94 -8.95 9.61
N MET A 645 21.90 -8.49 8.93
CA MET A 645 21.99 -7.42 7.97
C MET A 645 21.81 -6.08 8.68
N ARG A 646 22.81 -5.20 8.55
CA ARG A 646 22.74 -3.81 9.00
C ARG A 646 22.65 -2.90 7.79
N GLN A 647 21.56 -2.18 7.70
CA GLN A 647 21.28 -1.34 6.55
C GLN A 647 21.05 0.10 7.01
N LEU A 648 21.83 1.03 6.48
CA LEU A 648 21.63 2.47 6.60
C LEU A 648 21.12 3.00 5.27
N VAL A 649 19.97 3.68 5.29
CA VAL A 649 19.43 4.39 4.13
C VAL A 649 19.38 5.87 4.47
N LEU A 650 20.06 6.70 3.69
CA LEU A 650 20.02 8.16 3.79
C LEU A 650 19.39 8.72 2.51
N GLY A 651 18.35 9.53 2.67
CA GLY A 651 17.70 10.19 1.55
C GLY A 651 17.66 11.69 1.77
N GLU A 652 17.99 12.48 0.76
CA GLU A 652 17.87 13.93 0.76
C GLU A 652 17.13 14.39 -0.47
N ARG A 653 16.18 15.31 -0.32
CA ARG A 653 15.50 15.98 -1.41
C ARG A 653 15.56 17.47 -1.21
N LEU A 654 15.99 18.18 -2.24
CA LEU A 654 16.11 19.62 -2.26
C LEU A 654 15.25 20.18 -3.39
N ARG A 655 14.49 21.22 -3.09
CA ARG A 655 13.77 21.98 -4.12
C ARG A 655 13.91 23.48 -3.86
N GLY A 656 14.50 24.18 -4.81
CA GLY A 656 14.50 25.63 -4.86
C GLY A 656 13.49 26.12 -5.87
N THR A 657 12.56 26.99 -5.48
CA THR A 657 11.51 27.52 -6.38
C THR A 657 11.56 29.03 -6.39
N TYR A 658 11.60 29.61 -7.59
CA TYR A 658 11.30 31.01 -7.85
C TYR A 658 9.90 31.13 -8.43
N ARG A 659 9.07 32.07 -7.93
CA ARG A 659 7.72 32.26 -8.39
C ARG A 659 7.38 33.75 -8.48
N ASN A 660 6.81 34.14 -9.61
CA ASN A 660 6.19 35.43 -9.79
C ASN A 660 4.78 35.29 -10.44
N ASN A 661 4.17 36.39 -10.90
CA ASN A 661 2.79 36.34 -11.39
C ASN A 661 2.59 35.56 -12.69
N TRP A 662 3.60 35.37 -13.51
CA TRP A 662 3.48 34.72 -14.82
C TRP A 662 4.48 33.53 -15.01
N TRP A 663 5.46 33.40 -14.13
CA TRP A 663 6.52 32.39 -14.26
C TRP A 663 6.82 31.71 -12.93
N GLU A 664 6.91 30.39 -12.96
CA GLU A 664 7.44 29.55 -11.88
C GLU A 664 8.61 28.73 -12.44
N PHE A 665 9.73 28.75 -11.73
CA PHE A 665 10.91 27.97 -12.05
C PHE A 665 11.34 27.22 -10.79
N SER A 666 11.64 25.91 -10.93
CA SER A 666 12.10 25.08 -9.84
C SER A 666 13.34 24.27 -10.24
N LEU A 667 14.31 24.26 -9.34
CA LEU A 667 15.43 23.31 -9.37
C LEU A 667 15.17 22.22 -8.34
N ASN A 668 15.33 20.97 -8.75
CA ASN A 668 15.09 19.81 -7.91
C ASN A 668 16.37 18.96 -7.86
N GLY A 669 16.67 18.41 -6.69
CA GLY A 669 17.73 17.42 -6.50
C GLY A 669 17.29 16.38 -5.50
N SER A 670 17.66 15.12 -5.72
CA SER A 670 17.49 14.05 -4.74
C SER A 670 18.72 13.15 -4.72
N LEU A 671 18.99 12.60 -3.57
CA LEU A 671 20.00 11.57 -3.34
C LEU A 671 19.42 10.54 -2.38
N ASP A 672 19.45 9.27 -2.75
CA ASP A 672 19.19 8.15 -1.87
C ASP A 672 20.45 7.26 -1.85
N TYR A 673 21.05 7.15 -0.68
CA TYR A 673 22.23 6.31 -0.43
C TYR A 673 21.82 5.14 0.45
N THR A 674 22.18 3.94 0.05
CA THR A 674 21.98 2.72 0.84
C THR A 674 23.30 2.04 1.09
N HIS A 675 23.59 1.82 2.38
CA HIS A 675 24.75 1.06 2.87
C HIS A 675 24.27 -0.19 3.57
N SER A 676 24.59 -1.36 3.02
CA SER A 676 24.18 -2.66 3.56
C SER A 676 25.41 -3.50 3.91
N ARG A 677 25.41 -4.09 5.10
CA ARG A 677 26.45 -5.00 5.59
C ARG A 677 25.80 -6.24 6.20
N ASN A 678 26.30 -7.39 5.83
CA ASN A 678 25.87 -8.71 6.29
C ASN A 678 26.97 -9.34 7.14
N SER A 679 26.59 -10.04 8.21
CA SER A 679 27.56 -10.68 9.12
C SER A 679 28.04 -12.03 8.62
N PHE A 680 27.25 -12.70 7.76
CA PHE A 680 27.52 -14.05 7.30
C PHE A 680 27.90 -14.09 5.81
N GLN A 681 27.42 -13.13 5.02
CA GLN A 681 27.58 -13.08 3.57
C GLN A 681 28.20 -11.74 3.14
N ASP A 682 29.52 -11.62 3.28
CA ASP A 682 30.23 -10.40 2.93
C ASP A 682 30.09 -10.00 1.45
N ARG A 683 29.86 -10.96 0.55
CA ARG A 683 29.59 -10.70 -0.88
C ARG A 683 28.34 -9.84 -1.09
N ASN A 684 27.39 -9.90 -0.17
CA ASN A 684 26.14 -9.15 -0.22
C ASN A 684 26.28 -7.73 0.41
N ASN A 685 27.49 -7.28 0.68
CA ASN A 685 27.75 -5.94 1.15
C ASN A 685 27.67 -4.97 -0.02
N MET A 686 26.77 -4.00 0.06
CA MET A 686 26.52 -3.07 -1.03
C MET A 686 26.51 -1.62 -0.55
N ASP A 687 27.02 -0.74 -1.41
CA ASP A 687 26.90 0.69 -1.31
C ASP A 687 26.27 1.22 -2.60
N THR A 688 24.97 1.55 -2.55
CA THR A 688 24.23 2.00 -3.73
C THR A 688 23.83 3.46 -3.62
N TYR A 689 23.83 4.14 -4.74
CA TYR A 689 23.47 5.55 -4.89
C TYR A 689 22.40 5.69 -5.96
N GLN A 690 21.28 6.31 -5.62
CA GLN A 690 20.29 6.77 -6.60
C GLN A 690 20.20 8.27 -6.44
N PHE A 691 20.49 9.02 -7.48
CA PHE A 691 20.40 10.47 -7.43
C PHE A 691 19.73 11.02 -8.67
N SER A 692 19.02 12.11 -8.48
CA SER A 692 18.41 12.85 -9.57
C SER A 692 18.61 14.34 -9.38
N TYR A 693 18.77 15.04 -10.50
CA TYR A 693 18.74 16.48 -10.55
C TYR A 693 17.98 16.94 -11.78
N GLY A 694 17.34 18.10 -11.69
CA GLY A 694 16.53 18.57 -12.78
C GLY A 694 15.98 19.97 -12.56
N ALA A 695 15.38 20.47 -13.60
CA ALA A 695 14.71 21.77 -13.62
C ALA A 695 13.30 21.63 -14.20
N SER A 696 12.36 22.35 -13.62
CA SER A 696 11.01 22.46 -14.18
C SER A 696 10.60 23.91 -14.27
N THR A 697 9.85 24.25 -15.30
CA THR A 697 9.31 25.57 -15.48
C THR A 697 7.85 25.54 -15.92
N ASN A 698 7.09 26.54 -15.47
CA ASN A 698 5.72 26.79 -15.90
C ASN A 698 5.57 28.28 -16.19
N VAL A 699 5.23 28.61 -17.43
CA VAL A 699 5.09 29.99 -17.92
C VAL A 699 3.66 30.20 -18.40
N ASN A 700 2.99 31.21 -17.86
CA ASN A 700 1.67 31.65 -18.32
C ASN A 700 1.82 32.94 -19.13
N LEU A 701 1.49 32.87 -20.39
CA LEU A 701 1.58 33.99 -21.32
C LEU A 701 0.30 34.86 -21.29
N PRO A 702 0.40 36.14 -21.65
CA PRO A 702 -0.74 37.07 -21.52
C PRO A 702 -1.99 36.68 -22.33
N TRP A 703 -1.82 35.91 -23.40
CA TRP A 703 -2.91 35.46 -24.29
C TRP A 703 -3.53 34.11 -23.88
N ASN A 704 -3.52 33.78 -22.59
CA ASN A 704 -4.07 32.54 -22.00
C ASN A 704 -3.43 31.26 -22.50
N MET A 705 -2.17 31.33 -22.89
CA MET A 705 -1.34 30.18 -23.24
C MET A 705 -0.45 29.85 -22.07
N SER A 706 -0.27 28.55 -21.79
CA SER A 706 0.70 28.07 -20.81
C SER A 706 1.68 27.07 -21.43
N ILE A 707 2.93 27.16 -21.00
CA ILE A 707 4.01 26.25 -21.39
C ILE A 707 4.59 25.68 -20.10
N SER A 708 4.59 24.35 -20.02
CA SER A 708 5.22 23.61 -18.92
C SER A 708 6.26 22.67 -19.48
N THR A 709 7.43 22.61 -18.85
CA THR A 709 8.46 21.63 -19.20
C THR A 709 9.19 21.16 -17.94
N ASP A 710 9.63 19.93 -17.95
CA ASP A 710 10.56 19.41 -16.97
C ASP A 710 11.67 18.62 -17.67
N LEU A 711 12.88 18.80 -17.17
CA LEU A 711 14.07 18.07 -17.55
C LEU A 711 14.67 17.46 -16.29
N SER A 712 14.88 16.15 -16.28
CA SER A 712 15.45 15.46 -15.12
C SER A 712 16.45 14.40 -15.57
N GLN A 713 17.61 14.40 -14.93
CA GLN A 713 18.61 13.33 -15.01
C GLN A 713 18.40 12.42 -13.79
N ASN A 714 18.17 11.13 -14.02
CA ASN A 714 18.13 10.11 -12.97
C ASN A 714 19.33 9.19 -13.16
N SER A 715 20.05 8.91 -12.11
CA SER A 715 21.28 8.12 -12.15
C SER A 715 21.29 7.07 -11.03
N ARG A 716 21.80 5.90 -11.33
CA ARG A 716 22.01 4.80 -10.37
C ARG A 716 23.44 4.32 -10.44
N ARG A 717 24.05 4.02 -9.29
CA ARG A 717 25.42 3.57 -9.13
C ARG A 717 25.57 2.60 -7.97
N GLY A 718 26.61 1.75 -8.04
CA GLY A 718 26.96 0.83 -6.96
C GLY A 718 26.21 -0.48 -6.96
N TYR A 719 25.44 -0.78 -8.01
CA TYR A 719 24.79 -2.07 -8.17
C TYR A 719 25.77 -3.08 -8.79
N THR A 720 25.71 -4.33 -8.34
CA THR A 720 26.53 -5.43 -8.83
C THR A 720 26.24 -5.72 -10.30
N ASP A 721 24.96 -5.73 -10.68
CA ASP A 721 24.55 -5.83 -12.08
C ASP A 721 24.81 -4.50 -12.80
N ALA A 722 25.67 -4.55 -13.82
CA ALA A 722 26.06 -3.38 -14.62
C ALA A 722 24.86 -2.71 -15.32
N SER A 723 23.82 -3.48 -15.69
CA SER A 723 22.60 -2.97 -16.35
C SER A 723 21.80 -2.03 -15.45
N MET A 724 21.94 -2.17 -14.13
CA MET A 724 21.30 -1.33 -13.11
C MET A 724 22.00 0.03 -12.95
N ASN A 725 23.28 0.15 -13.33
CA ASN A 725 24.08 1.38 -13.22
C ASN A 725 23.83 2.27 -14.45
N ARG A 726 22.71 2.99 -14.46
CA ARG A 726 22.23 3.75 -15.64
C ARG A 726 22.07 5.23 -15.37
N ASP A 727 22.08 5.97 -16.48
CA ASP A 727 21.74 7.38 -16.59
C ASP A 727 20.53 7.56 -17.51
N GLU A 728 19.51 8.26 -17.03
CA GLU A 728 18.29 8.51 -17.77
C GLU A 728 18.01 10.02 -17.79
N LEU A 729 18.21 10.65 -18.94
CA LEU A 729 17.81 12.03 -19.14
C LEU A 729 16.39 12.07 -19.73
N ILE A 730 15.43 12.52 -18.95
CA ILE A 730 14.02 12.55 -19.32
C ILE A 730 13.59 14.00 -19.52
N CYS A 731 12.96 14.27 -20.65
CA CYS A 731 12.41 15.57 -20.99
C CYS A 731 10.93 15.42 -21.35
N ASN A 732 10.09 16.21 -20.67
CA ASN A 732 8.66 16.29 -20.95
C ASN A 732 8.27 17.75 -21.22
N ALA A 733 7.26 17.96 -22.06
CA ALA A 733 6.75 19.29 -22.36
C ALA A 733 5.24 19.27 -22.57
N GLN A 734 4.58 20.36 -22.22
CA GLN A 734 3.18 20.61 -22.49
C GLN A 734 2.97 22.06 -22.93
N ILE A 735 2.14 22.23 -23.96
CA ILE A 735 1.65 23.52 -24.40
C ILE A 735 0.14 23.47 -24.32
N SER A 736 -0.48 24.44 -23.62
CA SER A 736 -1.92 24.52 -23.46
C SER A 736 -2.41 25.90 -23.82
N GLN A 737 -3.51 25.98 -24.57
CA GLN A 737 -4.20 27.22 -24.94
C GLN A 737 -5.61 27.19 -24.40
N ASN A 738 -5.93 28.17 -23.56
CA ASN A 738 -7.30 28.41 -23.06
C ASN A 738 -8.04 29.32 -23.98
N PHE A 739 -9.32 29.03 -24.22
CA PHE A 739 -10.22 29.82 -25.02
C PHE A 739 -11.67 29.76 -24.48
N LEU A 740 -12.57 30.49 -25.06
CA LEU A 740 -13.91 30.73 -24.58
C LEU A 740 -13.95 31.61 -23.30
N LYS A 741 -15.11 32.16 -23.03
CA LYS A 741 -15.34 33.06 -21.87
C LYS A 741 -15.13 32.30 -20.57
N GLY A 742 -14.28 32.81 -19.70
CA GLY A 742 -13.95 32.18 -18.41
C GLY A 742 -13.01 30.97 -18.52
N ASN A 743 -12.25 30.86 -19.62
CA ASN A 743 -11.36 29.74 -19.91
C ASN A 743 -12.10 28.38 -19.91
N ALA A 744 -13.32 28.37 -20.47
CA ALA A 744 -14.19 27.18 -20.43
C ALA A 744 -13.73 26.03 -21.33
N ALA A 745 -12.79 26.27 -22.24
CA ALA A 745 -12.19 25.24 -23.06
C ALA A 745 -10.66 25.36 -23.11
N THR A 746 -9.97 24.25 -23.14
CA THR A 746 -8.50 24.15 -23.23
C THR A 746 -8.13 23.12 -24.29
N VAL A 747 -7.20 23.44 -25.16
CA VAL A 747 -6.50 22.50 -26.03
C VAL A 747 -5.06 22.36 -25.53
N SER A 748 -4.60 21.13 -25.40
CA SER A 748 -3.24 20.85 -24.92
C SER A 748 -2.53 19.86 -25.86
N LEU A 749 -1.26 20.14 -26.12
CA LEU A 749 -0.29 19.21 -26.72
C LEU A 749 0.65 18.77 -25.61
N GLN A 750 0.77 17.45 -25.43
CA GLN A 750 1.63 16.85 -24.42
C GLN A 750 2.66 15.95 -25.07
N PHE A 751 3.90 16.10 -24.67
CA PHE A 751 5.05 15.34 -25.15
C PHE A 751 5.70 14.66 -23.96
N TYR A 752 5.76 13.35 -23.97
CA TYR A 752 6.36 12.52 -22.93
C TYR A 752 7.67 11.92 -23.43
N ASP A 753 8.67 11.94 -22.55
CA ASP A 753 9.99 11.37 -22.81
C ASP A 753 10.52 11.67 -24.25
N ILE A 754 10.61 12.96 -24.56
CA ILE A 754 11.02 13.45 -25.88
C ILE A 754 12.34 12.83 -26.32
N LEU A 755 13.22 12.52 -25.36
CA LEU A 755 14.56 11.98 -25.60
C LEU A 755 14.57 10.44 -25.67
N ARG A 756 13.45 9.77 -25.39
CA ARG A 756 13.29 8.30 -25.39
C ARG A 756 14.33 7.56 -24.53
N ASN A 757 14.63 8.13 -23.37
CA ASN A 757 15.66 7.60 -22.46
C ASN A 757 15.07 6.95 -21.21
N GLN A 758 13.75 6.99 -21.02
CA GLN A 758 13.12 6.36 -19.87
C GLN A 758 13.22 4.84 -19.98
N SER A 759 13.71 4.18 -18.93
CA SER A 759 13.71 2.73 -18.81
C SER A 759 12.76 2.25 -17.70
N ASN A 760 12.34 1.00 -17.79
CA ASN A 760 11.54 0.31 -16.79
C ASN A 760 12.37 -0.64 -15.90
N ILE A 761 13.69 -0.41 -15.79
CA ILE A 761 14.57 -1.20 -14.93
C ILE A 761 14.40 -0.74 -13.48
N SER A 762 14.11 -1.68 -12.57
CA SER A 762 13.87 -1.41 -11.14
C SER A 762 14.72 -2.30 -10.25
#